data_9ec3d41f64930bbb6402bfcfe7ee190c
#
_entry.id   9ec3d41f64930bbb6402bfcfe7ee190c
#
_cell.length_a   1.000
_cell.length_b   1.000
_cell.length_c   1.000
_cell.angle_alpha   90.00
_cell.angle_beta   90.00
_cell.angle_gamma   90.00
#
_symmetry.space_group_name_H-M   'P 1'
#
loop_
_entity.id
_entity.type
_entity.pdbx_description
1 polymer ?
#
loop_
_entity_poly.entity_id
_entity_poly.type
_entity_poly.pdbx_seq_one_letter_code
_entity_poly.pdbx_strand_id
1 'polypeptide(L)'
;MSKIPKRLLAASTAVATALVALPLIAPSASAAEAHVDNPYAGATQYVNPTWAATVEGAATRASDPALAAKMRQVETQPTAVWMDRISAITGNADGNGLRFHLDRALLQKQSGTPLVVNLVIYDLPGRDCYALASNGELPATAAGLARYKSEYIDAIASILADSKYAGLRIAATIEPDSLPNLITNSSQPECQTAAPFYRDGVKYALDKLHAIPNVYNYIDAAHSGWLGWDSNAGPAAKLFADVARTTQAGFASIDGFVTNTANTTPLEEPYLPNSSLTLNGNPIRSAKFYEWNFDFDEIDWTAHLYNLLIAEGFPASTGMLIDTSRNGWGGAARPTATSTSTDLNTYVDQSRVDRRNHRGAWCNPLGAGIGERPRSTPSGYPGSHLDAFVWIKPPGESDGASTDIPNDEGKRFDRMCDPTFVSPKLGNQLTGASPGAPLAGRWFESQFNELVRNAYPAIGGGSSSDQTAPSVPTGLRTTTVGDTSVALAWTASTDNVGVAGYDIYRGTTLAGSSATTSFTATGLTASTAYSFTVRAKDAAGNVSAASTTLAVTTTTGSTTPPGACRVNYSANTWNTGFTGTVKLTNTGSAPLANWRLVFDFANGQTLQQGWNATWSQSGTTVTAAPVVGSWNATIAPGASVDIGFNAAHTGTNNAPTAFAVNGQSCSIG
;
A
#
# COMPACT_ATOMS: atom_id res chain seq x y z
N MET A 1 -100.04 0.15 20.31
CA MET A 1 -99.79 -0.02 18.84
C MET A 1 -98.34 0.29 18.54
N SER A 2 -97.75 -0.52 17.78
CA SER A 2 -96.51 -0.45 17.09
C SER A 2 -95.27 -1.14 17.70
N LYS A 3 -94.79 -2.02 16.92
CA LYS A 3 -93.87 -3.11 17.11
C LYS A 3 -92.37 -2.68 17.21
N ILE A 4 -91.67 -3.35 18.15
CA ILE A 4 -90.22 -3.34 18.24
C ILE A 4 -89.62 -4.50 17.35
N PRO A 5 -88.63 -4.30 16.55
CA PRO A 5 -87.81 -5.43 16.09
C PRO A 5 -86.48 -5.52 16.81
N LYS A 6 -86.16 -6.76 17.21
CA LYS A 6 -84.89 -7.21 17.81
C LYS A 6 -83.68 -6.96 16.88
N ARG A 7 -82.65 -6.38 17.46
CA ARG A 7 -81.30 -6.36 16.79
C ARG A 7 -80.44 -7.49 17.39
N LEU A 8 -79.91 -8.33 16.49
CA LEU A 8 -78.82 -9.29 16.76
C LEU A 8 -77.54 -8.52 17.07
N LEU A 9 -76.84 -8.87 18.14
CA LEU A 9 -75.46 -8.52 18.40
C LEU A 9 -74.59 -9.53 17.60
N ALA A 10 -73.79 -9.02 16.65
CA ALA A 10 -72.67 -9.74 16.06
C ALA A 10 -71.43 -9.38 16.86
N ALA A 11 -70.79 -10.37 17.47
CA ALA A 11 -69.50 -10.21 18.12
C ALA A 11 -68.39 -10.28 17.06
N SER A 12 -67.70 -9.17 16.86
CA SER A 12 -66.50 -9.10 16.03
C SER A 12 -65.25 -9.38 16.87
N THR A 13 -64.65 -10.52 16.67
CA THR A 13 -63.32 -10.87 17.18
C THR A 13 -62.28 -10.12 16.38
N ALA A 14 -61.66 -9.10 16.98
CA ALA A 14 -60.50 -8.42 16.42
C ALA A 14 -59.25 -9.30 16.66
N VAL A 15 -58.69 -9.85 15.59
CA VAL A 15 -57.37 -10.48 15.61
C VAL A 15 -56.33 -9.37 15.55
N ALA A 16 -55.65 -9.10 16.63
CA ALA A 16 -54.50 -8.20 16.68
C ALA A 16 -53.28 -8.93 16.10
N THR A 17 -52.91 -8.60 14.87
CA THR A 17 -51.64 -8.99 14.27
C THR A 17 -50.51 -8.10 14.88
N ALA A 18 -49.74 -8.68 15.78
CA ALA A 18 -48.51 -8.06 16.26
C ALA A 18 -47.47 -8.08 15.14
N LEU A 19 -47.23 -6.94 14.52
CA LEU A 19 -46.04 -6.74 13.71
C LEU A 19 -44.81 -6.74 14.63
N VAL A 20 -44.07 -7.85 14.64
CA VAL A 20 -42.72 -7.89 15.18
C VAL A 20 -41.84 -7.11 14.20
N ALA A 21 -41.51 -5.88 14.52
CA ALA A 21 -40.48 -5.12 13.84
C ALA A 21 -39.12 -5.79 14.15
N LEU A 22 -38.58 -6.56 13.19
CA LEU A 22 -37.17 -6.94 13.24
C LEU A 22 -36.33 -5.65 13.18
N PRO A 23 -35.36 -5.48 14.08
CA PRO A 23 -34.43 -4.38 13.96
C PRO A 23 -33.64 -4.57 12.66
N LEU A 24 -33.70 -3.59 11.75
CA LEU A 24 -32.73 -3.42 10.68
C LEU A 24 -31.36 -3.29 11.36
N ILE A 25 -30.56 -4.35 11.30
CA ILE A 25 -29.15 -4.26 11.66
C ILE A 25 -28.53 -3.41 10.55
N ALA A 26 -28.40 -2.11 10.84
CA ALA A 26 -27.53 -1.24 10.05
C ALA A 26 -26.13 -1.89 10.04
N PRO A 27 -25.41 -1.86 8.92
CA PRO A 27 -24.03 -2.33 8.90
C PRO A 27 -23.30 -1.59 10.03
N SER A 28 -22.67 -2.34 10.93
CA SER A 28 -21.90 -1.78 12.03
C SER A 28 -20.90 -0.83 11.42
N ALA A 29 -20.99 0.46 11.70
CA ALA A 29 -19.93 1.38 11.42
C ALA A 29 -18.65 0.77 12.02
N SER A 30 -17.60 0.64 11.23
CA SER A 30 -16.30 0.20 11.74
C SER A 30 -15.98 1.12 12.93
N ALA A 31 -15.62 0.54 14.08
CA ALA A 31 -15.22 1.36 15.21
C ALA A 31 -14.10 2.29 14.75
N ALA A 32 -14.18 3.55 15.11
CA ALA A 32 -13.11 4.51 14.80
C ALA A 32 -11.81 4.02 15.42
N GLU A 33 -10.71 4.11 14.66
CA GLU A 33 -9.37 3.85 15.19
C GLU A 33 -9.07 4.91 16.28
N ALA A 34 -8.55 4.45 17.41
CA ALA A 34 -8.01 5.36 18.40
C ALA A 34 -6.70 5.96 17.90
N HIS A 35 -6.47 7.25 18.17
CA HIS A 35 -5.17 7.86 17.92
C HIS A 35 -4.11 7.23 18.83
N VAL A 36 -2.97 6.87 18.28
CA VAL A 36 -1.85 6.21 18.97
C VAL A 36 -0.54 6.90 18.63
N ASP A 37 0.47 6.78 19.47
CA ASP A 37 1.77 7.47 19.24
C ASP A 37 2.45 7.03 17.93
N ASN A 38 2.37 5.74 17.60
CA ASN A 38 2.91 5.20 16.34
C ASN A 38 1.80 4.52 15.53
N PRO A 39 1.30 5.15 14.44
CA PRO A 39 0.22 4.57 13.62
C PRO A 39 0.59 3.27 12.92
N TYR A 40 1.87 2.99 12.75
CA TYR A 40 2.36 1.79 12.06
C TYR A 40 2.46 0.58 12.99
N ALA A 41 2.51 0.79 14.32
CA ALA A 41 2.67 -0.30 15.27
C ALA A 41 1.52 -1.32 15.17
N GLY A 42 1.85 -2.57 14.86
CA GLY A 42 0.88 -3.66 14.67
C GLY A 42 -0.04 -3.51 13.46
N ALA A 43 0.22 -2.55 12.58
CA ALA A 43 -0.60 -2.28 11.41
C ALA A 43 0.00 -2.89 10.14
N THR A 44 -0.87 -3.22 9.18
CA THR A 44 -0.51 -3.40 7.78
C THR A 44 -0.52 -2.05 7.07
N GLN A 45 0.15 -1.94 5.92
CA GLN A 45 0.15 -0.73 5.11
C GLN A 45 -0.60 -0.98 3.79
N TYR A 46 -1.29 0.04 3.30
CA TYR A 46 -2.06 -0.01 2.06
C TYR A 46 -1.16 -0.19 0.84
N VAL A 47 -1.42 -1.22 0.05
CA VAL A 47 -0.79 -1.43 -1.26
C VAL A 47 -1.58 -0.69 -2.32
N ASN A 48 -0.94 0.27 -2.98
CA ASN A 48 -1.56 1.10 -4.01
C ASN A 48 -1.77 0.30 -5.31
N PRO A 49 -3.02 -0.07 -5.69
CA PRO A 49 -3.27 -0.91 -6.86
C PRO A 49 -2.97 -0.22 -8.18
N THR A 50 -2.97 1.11 -8.23
CA THR A 50 -2.65 1.87 -9.45
C THR A 50 -1.16 1.74 -9.76
N TRP A 51 -0.30 1.92 -8.75
CA TRP A 51 1.13 1.73 -8.89
C TRP A 51 1.47 0.25 -9.16
N ALA A 52 0.87 -0.69 -8.43
CA ALA A 52 1.06 -2.12 -8.63
C ALA A 52 0.76 -2.54 -10.09
N ALA A 53 -0.34 -2.06 -10.66
CA ALA A 53 -0.69 -2.32 -12.07
C ALA A 53 0.35 -1.74 -13.05
N THR A 54 0.94 -0.59 -12.74
CA THR A 54 2.02 0.00 -13.54
C THR A 54 3.29 -0.85 -13.49
N VAL A 55 3.63 -1.35 -12.31
CA VAL A 55 4.76 -2.29 -12.11
C VAL A 55 4.53 -3.60 -12.87
N GLU A 56 3.33 -4.22 -12.80
CA GLU A 56 3.01 -5.42 -13.57
C GLU A 56 3.10 -5.16 -15.09
N GLY A 57 2.65 -3.97 -15.53
CA GLY A 57 2.84 -3.54 -16.92
C GLY A 57 4.32 -3.51 -17.33
N ALA A 58 5.20 -2.97 -16.49
CA ALA A 58 6.64 -2.97 -16.72
C ALA A 58 7.23 -4.38 -16.70
N ALA A 59 6.81 -5.22 -15.74
CA ALA A 59 7.23 -6.62 -15.66
C ALA A 59 6.85 -7.42 -16.91
N THR A 60 5.67 -7.16 -17.46
CA THR A 60 5.20 -7.80 -18.71
C THR A 60 6.02 -7.36 -19.92
N ARG A 61 6.49 -6.11 -19.96
CA ARG A 61 7.36 -5.60 -21.05
C ARG A 61 8.84 -5.97 -20.91
N ALA A 62 9.27 -6.39 -19.72
CA ALA A 62 10.66 -6.73 -19.45
C ALA A 62 11.09 -7.97 -20.25
N SER A 63 12.15 -7.84 -21.05
CA SER A 63 12.72 -8.95 -21.82
C SER A 63 13.51 -9.95 -20.98
N ASP A 64 13.94 -9.55 -19.77
CA ASP A 64 14.64 -10.38 -18.80
C ASP A 64 13.62 -10.99 -17.80
N PRO A 65 13.38 -12.31 -17.85
CA PRO A 65 12.42 -12.95 -16.93
C PRO A 65 12.81 -12.83 -15.45
N ALA A 66 14.11 -12.77 -15.15
CA ALA A 66 14.57 -12.61 -13.76
C ALA A 66 14.28 -11.20 -13.24
N LEU A 67 14.44 -10.18 -14.09
CA LEU A 67 14.03 -8.81 -13.75
C LEU A 67 12.52 -8.70 -13.58
N ALA A 68 11.74 -9.29 -14.49
CA ALA A 68 10.28 -9.33 -14.39
C ALA A 68 9.79 -9.98 -13.08
N ALA A 69 10.43 -11.09 -12.67
CA ALA A 69 10.12 -11.75 -11.41
C ALA A 69 10.41 -10.86 -10.19
N LYS A 70 11.51 -10.11 -10.21
CA LYS A 70 11.83 -9.12 -9.16
C LYS A 70 10.81 -7.99 -9.12
N MET A 71 10.39 -7.45 -10.26
CA MET A 71 9.36 -6.42 -10.34
C MET A 71 8.05 -6.87 -9.69
N ARG A 72 7.59 -8.10 -9.96
CA ARG A 72 6.38 -8.69 -9.34
C ARG A 72 6.48 -8.86 -7.83
N GLN A 73 7.68 -9.02 -7.28
CA GLN A 73 7.86 -9.00 -5.81
C GLN A 73 7.76 -7.58 -5.24
N VAL A 74 8.14 -6.58 -6.03
CA VAL A 74 8.06 -5.16 -5.63
C VAL A 74 6.62 -4.65 -5.68
N GLU A 75 5.81 -5.08 -6.64
CA GLU A 75 4.42 -4.59 -6.84
C GLU A 75 3.51 -4.75 -5.62
N THR A 76 3.83 -5.69 -4.74
CA THR A 76 3.07 -5.96 -3.51
C THR A 76 3.46 -5.03 -2.35
N GLN A 77 4.44 -4.17 -2.52
CA GLN A 77 4.89 -3.26 -1.48
C GLN A 77 3.99 -2.01 -1.40
N PRO A 78 3.72 -1.51 -0.19
CA PRO A 78 2.95 -0.28 -0.01
C PRO A 78 3.72 0.94 -0.50
N THR A 79 3.02 1.85 -1.18
CA THR A 79 3.53 3.17 -1.58
C THR A 79 2.54 4.25 -1.20
N ALA A 80 3.00 5.49 -1.01
CA ALA A 80 2.11 6.59 -0.72
C ALA A 80 1.24 6.98 -1.94
N VAL A 81 0.13 7.62 -1.65
CA VAL A 81 -0.78 8.25 -2.62
C VAL A 81 -0.51 9.75 -2.62
N TRP A 82 -0.13 10.31 -3.76
CA TRP A 82 0.19 11.72 -3.89
C TRP A 82 -1.01 12.55 -4.32
N MET A 83 -1.31 13.59 -3.53
CA MET A 83 -2.25 14.65 -3.88
C MET A 83 -1.42 15.85 -4.36
N ASP A 84 -0.88 15.81 -5.57
CA ASP A 84 0.06 16.79 -6.08
C ASP A 84 -0.59 18.02 -6.74
N ARG A 85 -1.93 18.04 -6.79
CA ARG A 85 -2.76 19.12 -7.32
C ARG A 85 -4.23 18.92 -6.95
N ILE A 86 -5.06 19.96 -7.12
CA ILE A 86 -6.49 19.91 -6.79
C ILE A 86 -7.20 18.78 -7.54
N SER A 87 -6.89 18.58 -8.83
CA SER A 87 -7.54 17.54 -9.63
C SER A 87 -7.22 16.11 -9.18
N ALA A 88 -6.10 15.88 -8.50
CA ALA A 88 -5.75 14.57 -7.95
C ALA A 88 -6.74 14.10 -6.87
N ILE A 89 -7.43 15.01 -6.18
CA ILE A 89 -8.40 14.67 -5.13
C ILE A 89 -9.56 13.81 -5.70
N THR A 90 -10.04 14.16 -6.87
CA THR A 90 -11.14 13.42 -7.54
C THR A 90 -10.64 12.37 -8.53
N GLY A 91 -9.37 12.41 -8.87
CA GLY A 91 -8.73 11.65 -9.93
C GLY A 91 -8.65 12.42 -11.24
N ASN A 92 -7.60 12.16 -11.99
CA ASN A 92 -7.29 12.79 -13.27
C ASN A 92 -6.66 11.77 -14.24
N ALA A 93 -6.05 12.24 -15.32
CA ALA A 93 -5.40 11.37 -16.30
C ALA A 93 -4.20 10.57 -15.73
N ASP A 94 -3.64 11.03 -14.62
CA ASP A 94 -2.44 10.44 -14.00
C ASP A 94 -2.78 9.36 -12.98
N GLY A 95 -3.99 9.39 -12.41
CA GLY A 95 -4.36 8.41 -11.40
C GLY A 95 -5.77 8.58 -10.83
N ASN A 96 -6.10 7.63 -9.97
CA ASN A 96 -7.37 7.59 -9.26
C ASN A 96 -7.41 8.60 -8.10
N GLY A 97 -8.58 9.09 -7.75
CA GLY A 97 -8.79 10.05 -6.68
C GLY A 97 -8.70 9.45 -5.28
N LEU A 98 -8.65 10.34 -4.27
CA LEU A 98 -8.49 9.98 -2.86
C LEU A 98 -9.56 8.97 -2.38
N ARG A 99 -10.84 9.18 -2.70
CA ARG A 99 -11.91 8.24 -2.31
C ARG A 99 -11.71 6.84 -2.88
N PHE A 100 -11.21 6.72 -4.11
CA PHE A 100 -10.88 5.42 -4.68
C PHE A 100 -9.85 4.69 -3.83
N HIS A 101 -8.75 5.36 -3.45
CA HIS A 101 -7.69 4.74 -2.66
C HIS A 101 -8.17 4.36 -1.25
N LEU A 102 -8.96 5.22 -0.59
CA LEU A 102 -9.52 4.91 0.73
C LEU A 102 -10.53 3.74 0.67
N ASP A 103 -11.34 3.66 -0.38
CA ASP A 103 -12.25 2.54 -0.60
C ASP A 103 -11.48 1.22 -0.83
N ARG A 104 -10.38 1.28 -1.59
CA ARG A 104 -9.49 0.12 -1.77
C ARG A 104 -8.77 -0.27 -0.49
N ALA A 105 -8.37 0.70 0.33
CA ALA A 105 -7.78 0.43 1.64
C ALA A 105 -8.77 -0.30 2.57
N LEU A 106 -10.03 0.11 2.60
CA LEU A 106 -11.07 -0.60 3.35
C LEU A 106 -11.24 -2.06 2.89
N LEU A 107 -11.09 -2.34 1.60
CA LEU A 107 -11.14 -3.69 1.07
C LEU A 107 -9.89 -4.54 1.41
N GLN A 108 -8.74 -3.90 1.62
CA GLN A 108 -7.50 -4.56 2.04
C GLN A 108 -7.43 -4.76 3.55
N LYS A 109 -8.17 -3.94 4.33
CA LYS A 109 -8.14 -3.99 5.79
C LYS A 109 -8.65 -5.35 6.30
N GLN A 110 -7.83 -6.01 7.08
CA GLN A 110 -8.19 -7.26 7.75
C GLN A 110 -8.92 -6.96 9.07
N SER A 111 -9.85 -7.83 9.45
CA SER A 111 -10.56 -7.72 10.73
C SER A 111 -9.57 -7.82 11.90
N GLY A 112 -9.63 -6.85 12.81
CA GLY A 112 -8.78 -6.82 14.00
C GLY A 112 -7.34 -6.31 13.77
N THR A 113 -6.95 -6.01 12.52
CA THR A 113 -5.64 -5.44 12.21
C THR A 113 -5.81 -4.01 11.69
N PRO A 114 -5.15 -3.01 12.29
CA PRO A 114 -5.12 -1.66 11.74
C PRO A 114 -4.49 -1.64 10.35
N LEU A 115 -4.90 -0.69 9.51
CA LEU A 115 -4.30 -0.47 8.20
C LEU A 115 -3.96 1.00 8.04
N VAL A 116 -2.69 1.27 7.70
CA VAL A 116 -2.18 2.62 7.43
C VAL A 116 -2.22 2.90 5.94
N VAL A 117 -2.75 4.07 5.57
CA VAL A 117 -2.64 4.66 4.23
C VAL A 117 -1.65 5.80 4.30
N ASN A 118 -0.55 5.72 3.55
CA ASN A 118 0.39 6.84 3.39
C ASN A 118 -0.18 7.81 2.34
N LEU A 119 -0.37 9.06 2.73
CA LEU A 119 -0.93 10.13 1.90
C LEU A 119 0.06 11.30 1.84
N VAL A 120 0.31 11.84 0.66
CA VAL A 120 1.16 13.03 0.50
C VAL A 120 0.30 14.23 0.16
N ILE A 121 0.41 15.27 0.96
CA ILE A 121 -0.19 16.58 0.76
C ILE A 121 0.87 17.46 0.10
N TYR A 122 0.65 17.93 -1.14
CA TYR A 122 1.70 18.53 -1.93
C TYR A 122 1.16 19.49 -3.00
N ASP A 123 0.62 20.64 -2.58
CA ASP A 123 0.14 21.67 -3.53
C ASP A 123 0.23 23.11 -2.98
N LEU A 124 1.23 23.41 -2.13
CA LEU A 124 1.45 24.75 -1.62
C LEU A 124 1.59 25.81 -2.72
N PRO A 125 1.09 27.05 -2.50
CA PRO A 125 1.31 28.15 -3.43
C PRO A 125 2.80 28.45 -3.63
N GLY A 126 3.27 28.37 -4.87
CA GLY A 126 4.68 28.49 -5.22
C GLY A 126 5.52 27.29 -4.79
N ARG A 127 4.91 26.10 -4.74
CA ARG A 127 5.56 24.84 -4.43
C ARG A 127 6.88 24.69 -5.17
N ASP A 128 7.89 24.16 -4.46
CA ASP A 128 9.24 23.96 -4.95
C ASP A 128 9.86 25.23 -5.55
N CYS A 129 9.91 26.25 -4.73
CA CYS A 129 10.41 27.56 -5.12
C CYS A 129 11.85 27.54 -5.70
N TYR A 130 12.59 26.43 -5.54
CA TYR A 130 13.96 26.27 -6.00
C TYR A 130 14.22 25.03 -6.87
N ALA A 131 13.33 24.05 -6.86
CA ALA A 131 13.37 22.85 -7.73
C ALA A 131 12.26 22.96 -8.79
N LEU A 132 12.61 23.52 -9.97
CA LEU A 132 11.63 23.92 -10.97
C LEU A 132 10.85 22.76 -11.57
N ALA A 133 11.45 21.55 -11.59
CA ALA A 133 10.88 20.36 -12.19
C ALA A 133 9.58 19.89 -11.52
N SER A 134 9.39 20.22 -10.25
CA SER A 134 8.24 19.83 -9.43
C SER A 134 7.35 21.00 -9.01
N ASN A 135 7.46 22.18 -9.66
CA ASN A 135 6.56 23.30 -9.44
C ASN A 135 5.08 22.89 -9.51
N GLY A 136 4.24 23.56 -8.70
CA GLY A 136 2.79 23.30 -8.62
C GLY A 136 1.95 24.27 -9.44
N GLU A 137 0.64 24.02 -9.44
CA GLU A 137 -0.34 24.82 -10.17
C GLU A 137 -0.73 26.14 -9.46
N LEU A 138 -0.51 26.24 -8.14
CA LEU A 138 -0.94 27.38 -7.35
C LEU A 138 0.15 28.46 -7.30
N PRO A 139 -0.13 29.71 -7.72
CA PRO A 139 0.84 30.80 -7.63
C PRO A 139 1.08 31.22 -6.17
N ALA A 140 2.30 31.68 -5.85
CA ALA A 140 2.67 32.24 -4.56
C ALA A 140 2.00 33.61 -4.32
N THR A 141 0.69 33.62 -4.12
CA THR A 141 -0.16 34.80 -3.91
C THR A 141 -1.25 34.51 -2.86
N ALA A 142 -1.86 35.58 -2.33
CA ALA A 142 -3.02 35.43 -1.42
C ALA A 142 -4.18 34.65 -2.07
N ALA A 143 -4.41 34.83 -3.38
CA ALA A 143 -5.42 34.07 -4.11
C ALA A 143 -5.05 32.58 -4.22
N GLY A 144 -3.76 32.26 -4.48
CA GLY A 144 -3.27 30.88 -4.48
C GLY A 144 -3.45 30.23 -3.10
N LEU A 145 -3.12 30.94 -2.01
CA LEU A 145 -3.35 30.45 -0.66
C LEU A 145 -4.83 30.22 -0.34
N ALA A 146 -5.71 31.09 -0.80
CA ALA A 146 -7.15 30.91 -0.62
C ALA A 146 -7.65 29.63 -1.32
N ARG A 147 -7.19 29.36 -2.54
CA ARG A 147 -7.50 28.13 -3.27
C ARG A 147 -6.91 26.88 -2.57
N TYR A 148 -5.65 26.95 -2.15
CA TYR A 148 -5.02 25.87 -1.36
C TYR A 148 -5.87 25.51 -0.14
N LYS A 149 -6.36 26.50 0.59
CA LYS A 149 -7.20 26.27 1.77
C LYS A 149 -8.56 25.66 1.41
N SER A 150 -9.32 26.28 0.49
CA SER A 150 -10.71 25.92 0.24
C SER A 150 -10.91 24.81 -0.78
N GLU A 151 -10.08 24.77 -1.85
CA GLU A 151 -10.26 23.82 -2.94
C GLU A 151 -9.39 22.56 -2.75
N TYR A 152 -8.32 22.66 -1.95
CA TYR A 152 -7.39 21.55 -1.74
C TYR A 152 -7.48 20.99 -0.31
N ILE A 153 -7.05 21.70 0.73
CA ILE A 153 -7.03 21.15 2.10
C ILE A 153 -8.42 20.85 2.64
N ASP A 154 -9.39 21.78 2.50
CA ASP A 154 -10.76 21.56 2.99
C ASP A 154 -11.45 20.41 2.25
N ALA A 155 -11.19 20.25 0.95
CA ALA A 155 -11.71 19.13 0.16
C ALA A 155 -11.14 17.77 0.63
N ILE A 156 -9.82 17.69 0.85
CA ILE A 156 -9.15 16.50 1.38
C ILE A 156 -9.69 16.20 2.79
N ALA A 157 -9.68 17.19 3.69
CA ALA A 157 -10.16 17.03 5.06
C ALA A 157 -11.62 16.55 5.12
N SER A 158 -12.49 17.08 4.25
CA SER A 158 -13.89 16.64 4.14
C SER A 158 -14.01 15.17 3.74
N ILE A 159 -13.11 14.66 2.90
CA ILE A 159 -13.08 13.25 2.51
C ILE A 159 -12.58 12.40 3.67
N LEU A 160 -11.47 12.79 4.33
CA LEU A 160 -10.86 12.04 5.42
C LEU A 160 -11.76 12.00 6.66
N ALA A 161 -12.55 13.04 6.92
CA ALA A 161 -13.51 13.12 8.03
C ALA A 161 -14.78 12.28 7.80
N ASP A 162 -14.98 11.69 6.62
CA ASP A 162 -16.12 10.81 6.36
C ASP A 162 -16.03 9.58 7.28
N SER A 163 -17.07 9.36 8.09
CA SER A 163 -17.15 8.26 9.06
C SER A 163 -16.89 6.88 8.45
N LYS A 164 -17.10 6.72 7.15
CA LYS A 164 -16.76 5.52 6.39
C LYS A 164 -15.28 5.14 6.53
N TYR A 165 -14.38 6.14 6.65
CA TYR A 165 -12.94 5.94 6.70
C TYR A 165 -12.35 5.99 8.11
N ALA A 166 -13.18 6.22 9.13
CA ALA A 166 -12.75 6.32 10.53
C ALA A 166 -12.00 5.07 11.05
N GLY A 167 -12.18 3.92 10.40
CA GLY A 167 -11.49 2.67 10.72
C GLY A 167 -10.13 2.49 10.03
N LEU A 168 -9.64 3.48 9.28
CA LEU A 168 -8.29 3.50 8.70
C LEU A 168 -7.38 4.41 9.54
N ARG A 169 -6.06 4.21 9.47
CA ARG A 169 -5.06 5.18 9.93
C ARG A 169 -4.47 5.87 8.70
N ILE A 170 -4.43 7.21 8.70
CA ILE A 170 -3.94 8.01 7.58
C ILE A 170 -2.66 8.72 8.00
N ALA A 171 -1.51 8.26 7.54
CA ALA A 171 -0.23 8.95 7.76
C ALA A 171 -0.02 9.96 6.63
N ALA A 172 -0.19 11.23 6.94
CA ALA A 172 -0.10 12.34 5.98
C ALA A 172 1.31 12.95 6.02
N THR A 173 2.06 12.83 4.92
CA THR A 173 3.30 13.60 4.70
C THR A 173 2.92 14.99 4.26
N ILE A 174 3.32 15.99 5.04
CA ILE A 174 2.89 17.38 4.87
C ILE A 174 3.93 18.15 4.10
N GLU A 175 3.58 18.51 2.87
CA GLU A 175 4.23 19.46 1.97
C GLU A 175 5.74 19.26 1.85
N PRO A 176 6.17 18.16 1.21
CA PRO A 176 7.58 17.90 0.91
C PRO A 176 8.32 19.14 0.39
N ASP A 177 9.60 19.26 0.78
CA ASP A 177 10.54 20.32 0.39
C ASP A 177 10.17 21.76 0.81
N SER A 178 8.99 22.01 1.38
CA SER A 178 8.48 23.36 1.64
C SER A 178 9.28 24.12 2.72
N LEU A 179 9.19 23.69 3.98
CA LEU A 179 9.89 24.34 5.09
C LEU A 179 11.42 24.22 4.98
N PRO A 180 12.00 23.08 4.53
CA PRO A 180 13.43 22.98 4.27
C PRO A 180 13.97 24.03 3.29
N ASN A 181 13.23 24.36 2.24
CA ASN A 181 13.61 25.42 1.30
C ASN A 181 13.76 26.80 1.99
N LEU A 182 13.02 27.07 3.05
CA LEU A 182 13.12 28.33 3.79
C LEU A 182 14.41 28.43 4.62
N ILE A 183 15.10 27.33 4.86
CA ILE A 183 16.40 27.29 5.54
C ILE A 183 17.53 27.63 4.57
N THR A 184 17.61 26.91 3.46
CA THR A 184 18.80 26.95 2.58
C THR A 184 18.62 27.87 1.38
N ASN A 185 17.38 28.12 0.95
CA ASN A 185 17.06 28.88 -0.26
C ASN A 185 16.35 30.21 0.03
N SER A 186 16.38 30.69 1.27
CA SER A 186 15.74 31.95 1.71
C SER A 186 16.26 33.20 1.00
N SER A 187 17.43 33.17 0.37
CA SER A 187 17.98 34.25 -0.45
C SER A 187 17.44 34.28 -1.89
N GLN A 188 16.75 33.22 -2.33
CA GLN A 188 16.21 33.14 -3.69
C GLN A 188 14.90 33.92 -3.78
N PRO A 189 14.69 34.78 -4.81
CA PRO A 189 13.51 35.64 -4.91
C PRO A 189 12.18 34.86 -4.91
N GLU A 190 12.10 33.70 -5.58
CA GLU A 190 10.92 32.89 -5.61
C GLU A 190 10.60 32.29 -4.24
N CYS A 191 11.62 31.82 -3.49
CA CYS A 191 11.45 31.31 -2.13
C CYS A 191 11.11 32.43 -1.13
N GLN A 192 11.65 33.64 -1.29
CA GLN A 192 11.23 34.82 -0.50
C GLN A 192 9.75 35.11 -0.72
N THR A 193 9.28 35.04 -1.96
CA THR A 193 7.88 35.24 -2.31
C THR A 193 6.98 34.15 -1.74
N ALA A 194 7.42 32.88 -1.78
CA ALA A 194 6.67 31.73 -1.30
C ALA A 194 6.63 31.60 0.23
N ALA A 195 7.65 32.10 0.94
CA ALA A 195 7.85 31.87 2.37
C ALA A 195 6.63 32.15 3.28
N PRO A 196 5.89 33.26 3.16
CA PRO A 196 4.70 33.49 3.99
C PRO A 196 3.60 32.45 3.68
N PHE A 197 3.43 32.08 2.42
CA PHE A 197 2.42 31.11 1.99
C PHE A 197 2.76 29.69 2.43
N TYR A 198 4.03 29.32 2.49
CA TYR A 198 4.47 28.04 3.04
C TYR A 198 4.14 27.93 4.53
N ARG A 199 4.49 28.92 5.33
CA ARG A 199 4.18 28.93 6.77
C ARG A 199 2.67 28.87 7.03
N ASP A 200 1.91 29.72 6.36
CA ASP A 200 0.45 29.81 6.53
C ASP A 200 -0.27 28.57 5.98
N GLY A 201 0.21 28.03 4.88
CA GLY A 201 -0.37 26.82 4.25
C GLY A 201 -0.11 25.58 5.09
N VAL A 202 1.14 25.35 5.51
CA VAL A 202 1.50 24.21 6.38
C VAL A 202 0.73 24.30 7.71
N LYS A 203 0.71 25.48 8.35
CA LYS A 203 -0.12 25.69 9.55
C LYS A 203 -1.58 25.31 9.33
N TYR A 204 -2.16 25.76 8.21
CA TYR A 204 -3.57 25.47 7.90
C TYR A 204 -3.81 23.98 7.69
N ALA A 205 -2.93 23.30 6.97
CA ALA A 205 -3.02 21.84 6.75
C ALA A 205 -2.95 21.10 8.09
N LEU A 206 -1.98 21.44 8.94
CA LEU A 206 -1.84 20.83 10.27
C LEU A 206 -3.10 21.02 11.13
N ASP A 207 -3.64 22.25 11.20
CA ASP A 207 -4.85 22.53 11.99
C ASP A 207 -6.06 21.74 11.50
N LYS A 208 -6.23 21.62 10.18
CA LYS A 208 -7.38 20.94 9.59
C LYS A 208 -7.30 19.41 9.69
N LEU A 209 -6.12 18.86 9.44
CA LEU A 209 -5.91 17.42 9.41
C LEU A 209 -5.83 16.84 10.83
N HIS A 210 -5.18 17.54 11.77
CA HIS A 210 -5.15 17.14 13.18
C HIS A 210 -6.54 17.05 13.82
N ALA A 211 -7.51 17.83 13.35
CA ALA A 211 -8.89 17.76 13.83
C ALA A 211 -9.60 16.42 13.49
N ILE A 212 -8.99 15.57 12.67
CA ILE A 212 -9.52 14.27 12.26
C ILE A 212 -8.79 13.16 13.03
N PRO A 213 -9.44 12.45 13.97
CA PRO A 213 -8.77 11.62 14.97
C PRO A 213 -7.89 10.47 14.43
N ASN A 214 -8.14 10.01 13.22
CA ASN A 214 -7.40 8.92 12.58
C ASN A 214 -6.37 9.40 11.55
N VAL A 215 -6.09 10.71 11.50
CA VAL A 215 -5.04 11.31 10.67
C VAL A 215 -3.83 11.64 11.53
N TYR A 216 -2.65 11.32 11.03
CA TYR A 216 -1.33 11.51 11.65
C TYR A 216 -0.48 12.40 10.74
N ASN A 217 -0.01 13.52 11.25
CA ASN A 217 0.71 14.52 10.46
C ASN A 217 2.22 14.35 10.61
N TYR A 218 2.91 14.00 9.53
CA TYR A 218 4.38 13.93 9.44
C TYR A 218 4.90 15.07 8.57
N ILE A 219 5.66 15.99 9.15
CA ILE A 219 6.29 17.09 8.38
C ILE A 219 7.51 16.54 7.64
N ASP A 220 7.67 16.96 6.38
CA ASP A 220 8.89 16.69 5.64
C ASP A 220 10.08 17.44 6.23
N ALA A 221 11.14 16.69 6.52
CA ALA A 221 12.38 17.16 7.10
C ALA A 221 13.60 16.97 6.18
N ALA A 222 13.37 16.99 4.88
CA ALA A 222 14.40 16.82 3.85
C ALA A 222 15.24 15.54 4.06
N HIS A 223 16.55 15.64 3.97
CA HIS A 223 17.46 14.50 4.10
C HIS A 223 18.84 14.94 4.60
N SER A 224 19.68 14.01 5.04
CA SER A 224 21.00 14.27 5.59
C SER A 224 21.90 15.09 4.64
N GLY A 225 21.81 14.83 3.33
CA GLY A 225 22.56 15.57 2.30
C GLY A 225 22.04 17.00 2.03
N TRP A 226 21.03 17.45 2.73
CA TRP A 226 20.47 18.81 2.64
C TRP A 226 20.50 19.54 3.99
N LEU A 227 19.96 18.95 5.05
CA LEU A 227 19.86 19.61 6.35
C LEU A 227 20.86 19.10 7.40
N GLY A 228 21.68 18.09 7.12
CA GLY A 228 22.59 17.47 8.08
C GLY A 228 23.82 18.30 8.51
N TRP A 229 23.99 19.54 8.01
CA TRP A 229 24.98 20.48 8.54
C TRP A 229 24.42 21.21 9.75
N ASP A 230 25.20 21.40 10.79
CA ASP A 230 24.78 22.16 12.00
C ASP A 230 24.19 23.54 11.65
N SER A 231 24.74 24.19 10.62
CA SER A 231 24.23 25.47 10.12
C SER A 231 22.81 25.42 9.58
N ASN A 232 22.31 24.23 9.23
CA ASN A 232 20.98 23.98 8.67
C ASN A 232 20.08 23.27 9.69
N ALA A 233 20.60 22.26 10.38
CA ALA A 233 19.84 21.36 11.27
C ALA A 233 19.17 22.11 12.43
N GLY A 234 19.94 22.90 13.20
CA GLY A 234 19.38 23.71 14.29
C GLY A 234 18.32 24.72 13.82
N PRO A 235 18.60 25.56 12.81
CA PRO A 235 17.57 26.42 12.21
C PRO A 235 16.34 25.69 11.68
N ALA A 236 16.47 24.47 11.13
CA ALA A 236 15.34 23.68 10.66
C ALA A 236 14.46 23.23 11.83
N ALA A 237 15.03 22.61 12.86
CA ALA A 237 14.29 22.21 14.06
C ALA A 237 13.54 23.38 14.70
N LYS A 238 14.22 24.56 14.78
CA LYS A 238 13.59 25.78 15.26
C LYS A 238 12.42 26.22 14.37
N LEU A 239 12.55 26.18 13.04
CA LEU A 239 11.48 26.55 12.11
C LEU A 239 10.27 25.62 12.28
N PHE A 240 10.48 24.32 12.39
CA PHE A 240 9.42 23.36 12.62
C PHE A 240 8.69 23.64 13.93
N ALA A 241 9.42 23.92 15.00
CA ALA A 241 8.86 24.29 16.30
C ALA A 241 8.10 25.63 16.24
N ASP A 242 8.62 26.61 15.54
CA ASP A 242 7.95 27.92 15.37
C ASP A 242 6.61 27.75 14.61
N VAL A 243 6.56 26.90 13.57
CA VAL A 243 5.31 26.59 12.88
C VAL A 243 4.35 25.85 13.81
N ALA A 244 4.80 24.81 14.52
CA ALA A 244 3.99 24.05 15.47
C ALA A 244 3.34 24.97 16.52
N ARG A 245 4.11 25.88 17.13
CA ARG A 245 3.62 26.84 18.15
C ARG A 245 2.51 27.76 17.63
N THR A 246 2.38 27.94 16.31
CA THR A 246 1.32 28.78 15.72
C THR A 246 0.03 28.02 15.43
N THR A 247 0.06 26.68 15.45
CA THR A 247 -1.14 25.85 15.24
C THR A 247 -2.06 25.85 16.46
N GLN A 248 -3.32 25.45 16.29
CA GLN A 248 -4.30 25.41 17.38
C GLN A 248 -3.92 24.40 18.47
N ALA A 249 -3.36 23.25 18.10
CA ALA A 249 -2.96 22.19 19.03
C ALA A 249 -1.47 22.29 19.45
N GLY A 250 -0.73 23.30 18.98
CA GLY A 250 0.69 23.41 19.26
C GLY A 250 1.46 22.19 18.73
N PHE A 251 2.41 21.71 19.51
CA PHE A 251 3.22 20.54 19.14
C PHE A 251 2.39 19.27 18.89
N ALA A 252 1.21 19.14 19.51
CA ALA A 252 0.32 18.00 19.31
C ALA A 252 -0.29 17.93 17.89
N SER A 253 -0.16 19.01 17.08
CA SER A 253 -0.61 18.97 15.69
C SER A 253 0.32 18.18 14.76
N ILE A 254 1.47 17.74 15.26
CA ILE A 254 2.53 17.04 14.51
C ILE A 254 2.84 15.73 15.24
N ASP A 255 2.58 14.61 14.62
CA ASP A 255 2.85 13.28 15.16
C ASP A 255 4.32 12.89 14.94
N GLY A 256 4.92 13.37 13.85
CA GLY A 256 6.31 13.08 13.56
C GLY A 256 6.87 13.82 12.35
N PHE A 257 8.01 13.32 11.90
CA PHE A 257 8.74 13.86 10.75
C PHE A 257 9.10 12.74 9.78
N VAL A 258 9.18 13.08 8.50
CA VAL A 258 9.61 12.14 7.46
C VAL A 258 10.88 12.69 6.79
N THR A 259 11.87 11.82 6.60
CA THR A 259 13.13 12.18 5.93
C THR A 259 13.29 11.42 4.62
N ASN A 260 14.18 11.92 3.77
CA ASN A 260 14.52 11.37 2.48
C ASN A 260 13.35 11.30 1.48
N THR A 261 12.26 12.05 1.74
CA THR A 261 11.09 12.08 0.86
C THR A 261 11.51 12.38 -0.58
N ALA A 262 11.18 11.45 -1.49
CA ALA A 262 11.53 11.55 -2.90
C ALA A 262 13.03 11.74 -3.19
N ASN A 263 13.92 11.32 -2.28
CA ASN A 263 15.36 11.44 -2.44
C ASN A 263 16.06 10.06 -2.40
N THR A 264 17.38 10.05 -2.44
CA THR A 264 18.20 8.84 -2.59
C THR A 264 19.37 8.78 -1.62
N THR A 265 19.37 9.59 -0.56
CA THR A 265 20.42 9.50 0.46
C THR A 265 20.37 8.14 1.16
N PRO A 266 21.50 7.43 1.29
CA PRO A 266 21.52 6.07 1.80
C PRO A 266 20.93 5.99 3.22
N LEU A 267 20.35 4.82 3.53
CA LEU A 267 19.87 4.54 4.87
C LEU A 267 21.02 4.54 5.87
N GLU A 268 22.11 3.86 5.54
CA GLU A 268 23.34 3.75 6.31
C GLU A 268 24.58 3.78 5.40
N GLU A 269 25.68 4.32 5.93
CA GLU A 269 27.02 4.26 5.34
C GLU A 269 27.90 3.27 6.14
N PRO A 270 27.73 1.95 5.96
CA PRO A 270 28.28 0.93 6.85
C PRO A 270 29.81 0.90 6.91
N TYR A 271 30.49 1.48 5.93
CA TYR A 271 31.96 1.56 5.87
C TYR A 271 32.51 2.93 6.29
N LEU A 272 31.63 3.86 6.67
CA LEU A 272 31.92 5.19 7.21
C LEU A 272 31.02 5.43 8.42
N PRO A 273 31.15 4.64 9.50
CA PRO A 273 30.11 4.50 10.52
C PRO A 273 29.89 5.71 11.43
N ASN A 274 30.72 6.73 11.33
CA ASN A 274 30.48 8.00 12.02
C ASN A 274 31.38 9.14 11.48
N SER A 275 30.90 10.37 11.63
CA SER A 275 31.56 11.57 11.13
C SER A 275 32.79 12.03 11.96
N SER A 276 33.05 11.41 13.09
CA SER A 276 34.23 11.71 13.92
C SER A 276 35.50 10.95 13.50
N LEU A 277 35.37 9.97 12.59
CA LEU A 277 36.52 9.25 12.04
C LEU A 277 37.52 10.19 11.38
N THR A 278 38.78 9.84 11.51
CA THR A 278 39.89 10.57 10.90
C THR A 278 40.78 9.67 10.07
N LEU A 279 41.29 10.18 8.96
CA LEU A 279 42.31 9.55 8.14
C LEU A 279 43.56 10.44 8.16
N ASN A 280 44.69 9.92 8.67
CA ASN A 280 45.93 10.67 8.82
C ASN A 280 45.74 12.04 9.53
N GLY A 281 44.88 12.07 10.56
CA GLY A 281 44.57 13.25 11.33
C GLY A 281 43.52 14.20 10.71
N ASN A 282 43.05 13.93 9.48
CA ASN A 282 41.98 14.70 8.84
C ASN A 282 40.61 14.06 9.08
N PRO A 283 39.60 14.79 9.57
CA PRO A 283 38.24 14.26 9.70
C PRO A 283 37.69 13.81 8.35
N ILE A 284 37.10 12.61 8.25
CA ILE A 284 36.57 12.10 6.96
C ILE A 284 35.43 12.99 6.43
N ARG A 285 34.67 13.67 7.30
CA ARG A 285 33.66 14.65 6.88
C ARG A 285 34.23 15.86 6.12
N SER A 286 35.54 16.13 6.21
CA SER A 286 36.21 17.19 5.42
C SER A 286 36.49 16.80 3.97
N ALA A 287 36.21 15.55 3.58
CA ALA A 287 36.28 15.12 2.18
C ALA A 287 35.30 15.92 1.31
N LYS A 288 35.64 16.06 0.02
CA LYS A 288 34.84 16.83 -0.97
C LYS A 288 33.38 16.35 -1.08
N PHE A 289 33.11 15.08 -0.85
CA PHE A 289 31.74 14.55 -0.92
C PHE A 289 30.88 15.00 0.26
N TYR A 290 31.43 15.05 1.48
CA TYR A 290 30.68 15.42 2.68
C TYR A 290 30.70 16.90 3.02
N GLU A 291 31.72 17.65 2.61
CA GLU A 291 31.81 19.11 2.79
C GLU A 291 31.52 19.56 4.23
N TRP A 292 32.09 18.83 5.20
CA TRP A 292 31.90 19.04 6.64
C TRP A 292 30.51 18.67 7.19
N ASN A 293 29.68 17.97 6.43
CA ASN A 293 28.41 17.45 6.94
C ASN A 293 28.66 16.43 8.08
N PHE A 294 27.85 16.50 9.15
CA PHE A 294 27.93 15.60 10.30
C PHE A 294 27.11 14.32 10.07
N ASP A 295 26.02 14.38 9.31
CA ASP A 295 25.11 13.28 9.09
C ASP A 295 25.41 12.63 7.73
N PHE A 296 26.03 11.46 7.76
CA PHE A 296 26.45 10.79 6.53
C PHE A 296 25.30 10.09 5.83
N ASP A 297 24.29 9.70 6.57
CA ASP A 297 23.16 8.91 6.13
C ASP A 297 21.85 9.31 6.85
N GLU A 298 20.76 8.60 6.56
CA GLU A 298 19.45 8.97 7.11
C GLU A 298 19.27 8.50 8.55
N ILE A 299 19.98 7.48 9.01
CA ILE A 299 19.96 7.06 10.41
C ILE A 299 20.66 8.11 11.28
N ASP A 300 21.82 8.63 10.83
CA ASP A 300 22.49 9.74 11.50
C ASP A 300 21.56 10.97 11.58
N TRP A 301 20.96 11.34 10.45
CA TRP A 301 20.09 12.51 10.37
C TRP A 301 18.84 12.41 11.25
N THR A 302 18.13 11.29 11.21
CA THR A 302 16.92 11.11 12.04
C THR A 302 17.24 11.17 13.53
N ALA A 303 18.36 10.57 13.96
CA ALA A 303 18.81 10.60 15.36
C ALA A 303 19.21 12.03 15.77
N HIS A 304 19.94 12.76 14.93
CA HIS A 304 20.34 14.15 15.17
C HIS A 304 19.12 15.07 15.24
N LEU A 305 18.25 15.00 14.23
CA LEU A 305 17.03 15.81 14.15
C LEU A 305 16.12 15.56 15.37
N TYR A 306 15.90 14.31 15.76
CA TYR A 306 15.09 13.97 16.93
C TYR A 306 15.58 14.72 18.18
N ASN A 307 16.88 14.67 18.46
CA ASN A 307 17.45 15.36 19.62
C ASN A 307 17.24 16.88 19.56
N LEU A 308 17.36 17.48 18.37
CA LEU A 308 17.11 18.91 18.19
C LEU A 308 15.62 19.26 18.40
N LEU A 309 14.71 18.44 17.93
CA LEU A 309 13.27 18.62 18.11
C LEU A 309 12.86 18.52 19.58
N ILE A 310 13.40 17.54 20.32
CA ILE A 310 13.18 17.45 21.77
C ILE A 310 13.70 18.71 22.49
N ALA A 311 14.85 19.22 22.10
CA ALA A 311 15.39 20.46 22.65
C ALA A 311 14.52 21.69 22.35
N GLU A 312 13.81 21.72 21.22
CA GLU A 312 12.82 22.76 20.86
C GLU A 312 11.46 22.58 21.55
N GLY A 313 11.20 21.45 22.24
CA GLY A 313 10.02 21.21 23.05
C GLY A 313 8.99 20.26 22.44
N PHE A 314 9.33 19.53 21.39
CA PHE A 314 8.49 18.44 20.89
C PHE A 314 8.38 17.30 21.93
N PRO A 315 7.27 16.57 21.99
CA PRO A 315 7.10 15.45 22.91
C PRO A 315 8.04 14.29 22.58
N ALA A 316 8.40 13.48 23.58
CA ALA A 316 9.25 12.31 23.41
C ALA A 316 8.61 11.21 22.52
N SER A 317 7.31 11.26 22.31
CA SER A 317 6.56 10.37 21.39
C SER A 317 6.66 10.78 19.93
N THR A 318 7.33 11.90 19.60
CA THR A 318 7.52 12.33 18.21
C THR A 318 8.21 11.24 17.41
N GLY A 319 7.52 10.70 16.37
CA GLY A 319 8.01 9.61 15.54
C GLY A 319 8.81 10.08 14.33
N MET A 320 9.60 9.17 13.77
CA MET A 320 10.35 9.40 12.52
C MET A 320 9.98 8.38 11.47
N LEU A 321 9.85 8.85 10.22
CA LEU A 321 9.75 8.02 9.03
C LEU A 321 10.98 8.24 8.15
N ILE A 322 11.44 7.20 7.48
CA ILE A 322 12.45 7.33 6.42
C ILE A 322 11.85 6.78 5.12
N ASP A 323 11.87 7.59 4.06
CA ASP A 323 11.57 7.12 2.70
C ASP A 323 12.75 6.31 2.17
N THR A 324 12.54 5.00 2.11
CA THR A 324 13.55 4.03 1.66
C THR A 324 13.33 3.56 0.22
N SER A 325 12.45 4.20 -0.51
CA SER A 325 12.01 3.75 -1.84
C SER A 325 13.14 3.66 -2.87
N ARG A 326 14.16 4.56 -2.81
CA ARG A 326 15.19 4.69 -3.83
C ARG A 326 16.62 4.85 -3.29
N ASN A 327 16.87 4.46 -2.04
CA ASN A 327 18.14 4.70 -1.35
C ASN A 327 19.00 3.44 -1.13
N GLY A 328 18.73 2.37 -1.89
CA GLY A 328 19.39 1.07 -1.70
C GLY A 328 20.85 1.03 -2.13
N TRP A 329 21.22 1.71 -3.23
CA TRP A 329 22.59 1.77 -3.75
C TRP A 329 23.28 0.41 -3.82
N GLY A 330 22.61 -0.60 -4.38
CA GLY A 330 23.14 -1.93 -4.59
C GLY A 330 23.91 -2.07 -5.90
N GLY A 331 23.93 -3.29 -6.43
CA GLY A 331 24.61 -3.60 -7.68
C GLY A 331 26.14 -3.63 -7.54
N ALA A 332 26.83 -3.70 -8.70
CA ALA A 332 28.28 -3.91 -8.74
C ALA A 332 29.10 -2.71 -8.23
N ALA A 333 28.51 -1.52 -8.17
CA ALA A 333 29.19 -0.32 -7.70
C ALA A 333 29.19 -0.16 -6.17
N ARG A 334 28.36 -0.97 -5.45
CA ARG A 334 28.31 -0.92 -3.99
C ARG A 334 29.62 -1.45 -3.40
N PRO A 335 30.29 -0.69 -2.51
CA PRO A 335 31.49 -1.19 -1.82
C PRO A 335 31.11 -2.38 -0.91
N THR A 336 32.09 -3.24 -0.68
CA THR A 336 31.97 -4.42 0.21
C THR A 336 32.87 -4.34 1.44
N ALA A 337 33.70 -3.30 1.52
CA ALA A 337 34.62 -3.05 2.63
C ALA A 337 35.03 -1.58 2.66
N THR A 338 35.57 -1.16 3.80
CA THR A 338 36.27 0.13 3.95
C THR A 338 37.51 0.17 3.07
N SER A 339 37.76 1.31 2.42
CA SER A 339 38.97 1.52 1.60
C SER A 339 40.25 1.48 2.42
N THR A 340 41.33 1.08 1.79
CA THR A 340 42.70 1.13 2.34
C THR A 340 43.51 2.33 1.84
N SER A 341 42.91 3.25 1.09
CA SER A 341 43.56 4.45 0.56
C SER A 341 44.03 5.36 1.70
N THR A 342 45.16 6.00 1.49
CA THR A 342 45.69 7.05 2.38
C THR A 342 45.29 8.46 1.94
N ASP A 343 44.74 8.60 0.74
CA ASP A 343 44.14 9.86 0.25
C ASP A 343 42.70 9.97 0.73
N LEU A 344 42.37 11.07 1.37
CA LEU A 344 41.09 11.27 2.04
C LEU A 344 39.88 11.16 1.09
N ASN A 345 39.95 11.80 -0.08
CA ASN A 345 38.82 11.79 -1.01
C ASN A 345 38.65 10.39 -1.63
N THR A 346 39.74 9.76 -2.02
CA THR A 346 39.73 8.39 -2.53
C THR A 346 39.21 7.39 -1.49
N TYR A 347 39.62 7.54 -0.22
CA TYR A 347 39.14 6.74 0.89
C TYR A 347 37.61 6.84 1.02
N VAL A 348 37.07 8.04 1.07
CA VAL A 348 35.64 8.28 1.14
C VAL A 348 34.91 7.77 -0.09
N ASP A 349 35.40 8.09 -1.29
CA ASP A 349 34.76 7.66 -2.55
C ASP A 349 34.71 6.14 -2.73
N GLN A 350 35.69 5.41 -2.24
CA GLN A 350 35.73 3.94 -2.30
C GLN A 350 34.91 3.29 -1.19
N SER A 351 34.71 3.96 -0.04
CA SER A 351 34.01 3.42 1.12
C SER A 351 32.52 3.73 1.11
N ARG A 352 32.11 4.93 0.68
CA ARG A 352 30.70 5.35 0.69
C ARG A 352 29.81 4.53 -0.23
N VAL A 353 28.59 4.21 0.19
CA VAL A 353 27.60 3.53 -0.66
C VAL A 353 26.83 4.50 -1.56
N ASP A 354 26.69 5.76 -1.18
CA ASP A 354 26.12 6.80 -2.03
C ASP A 354 26.99 7.01 -3.28
N ARG A 355 26.50 6.63 -4.45
CA ARG A 355 27.27 6.72 -5.70
C ARG A 355 27.03 8.00 -6.50
N ARG A 356 26.24 8.96 -5.96
CA ARG A 356 26.08 10.28 -6.61
C ARG A 356 27.43 10.97 -6.75
N ASN A 357 27.57 11.79 -7.79
CA ASN A 357 28.78 12.61 -7.97
C ASN A 357 28.92 13.65 -6.86
N HIS A 358 27.78 14.14 -6.35
CA HIS A 358 27.69 15.14 -5.28
C HIS A 358 26.40 14.91 -4.48
N ARG A 359 26.42 15.15 -3.17
CA ARG A 359 25.25 14.96 -2.30
C ARG A 359 24.04 15.80 -2.69
N GLY A 360 24.26 16.96 -3.32
CA GLY A 360 23.21 17.83 -3.86
C GLY A 360 22.62 17.39 -5.21
N ALA A 361 23.08 16.28 -5.81
CA ALA A 361 22.48 15.71 -7.01
C ALA A 361 21.20 14.96 -6.65
N TRP A 362 20.05 15.54 -6.93
CA TRP A 362 18.74 15.03 -6.47
C TRP A 362 17.87 14.44 -7.58
N CYS A 363 17.98 14.96 -8.82
CA CYS A 363 17.02 14.61 -9.88
C CYS A 363 17.39 13.29 -10.56
N ASN A 364 16.55 12.28 -10.45
CA ASN A 364 16.67 10.97 -11.09
C ASN A 364 18.11 10.41 -11.11
N PRO A 365 18.82 10.33 -9.98
CA PRO A 365 20.25 9.99 -9.99
C PRO A 365 20.51 8.59 -10.51
N LEU A 366 21.51 8.47 -11.41
CA LEU A 366 22.00 7.21 -11.95
C LEU A 366 22.58 6.33 -10.85
N GLY A 367 22.37 5.03 -10.93
CA GLY A 367 22.94 4.02 -10.03
C GLY A 367 22.16 3.81 -8.76
N ALA A 368 21.13 4.60 -8.49
CA ALA A 368 20.25 4.40 -7.34
C ALA A 368 19.54 3.03 -7.40
N GLY A 369 19.18 2.49 -6.25
CA GLY A 369 18.47 1.23 -6.12
C GLY A 369 17.27 1.34 -5.15
N ILE A 370 16.32 0.43 -5.27
CA ILE A 370 15.28 0.26 -4.25
C ILE A 370 15.97 -0.08 -2.91
N GLY A 371 15.58 0.62 -1.85
CA GLY A 371 16.09 0.42 -0.50
C GLY A 371 15.31 -0.61 0.31
N GLU A 372 15.36 -0.47 1.62
CA GLU A 372 14.61 -1.31 2.56
C GLU A 372 13.11 -1.28 2.22
N ARG A 373 12.46 -2.45 2.37
CA ARG A 373 11.02 -2.56 2.13
C ARG A 373 10.26 -1.85 3.26
N PRO A 374 9.09 -1.27 2.97
CA PRO A 374 8.25 -0.67 4.01
C PRO A 374 7.99 -1.67 5.14
N ARG A 375 8.26 -1.24 6.35
CA ARG A 375 8.02 -2.04 7.57
C ARG A 375 7.84 -1.16 8.79
N SER A 376 6.97 -1.59 9.67
CA SER A 376 6.71 -0.93 10.94
C SER A 376 7.86 -1.18 11.92
N THR A 377 8.13 -0.19 12.76
CA THR A 377 9.02 -0.28 13.93
C THR A 377 10.36 -0.95 13.63
N PRO A 378 11.17 -0.41 12.70
CA PRO A 378 12.47 -1.00 12.37
C PRO A 378 13.36 -1.11 13.61
N SER A 379 13.87 -2.29 13.89
CA SER A 379 14.77 -2.53 15.01
C SER A 379 16.23 -2.20 14.65
N GLY A 380 17.05 -1.95 15.65
CA GLY A 380 18.48 -1.67 15.47
C GLY A 380 18.84 -0.18 15.52
N TYR A 381 17.87 0.72 15.51
CA TYR A 381 18.06 2.18 15.40
C TYR A 381 17.42 2.97 16.57
N PRO A 382 17.75 2.68 17.84
CA PRO A 382 17.04 3.25 18.99
C PRO A 382 17.15 4.79 19.08
N GLY A 383 18.23 5.38 18.54
CA GLY A 383 18.43 6.83 18.55
C GLY A 383 17.56 7.58 17.54
N SER A 384 17.05 6.91 16.51
CA SER A 384 16.30 7.52 15.42
C SER A 384 14.78 7.57 15.66
N HIS A 385 14.26 6.95 16.72
CA HIS A 385 12.83 6.93 17.05
C HIS A 385 11.91 6.58 15.88
N LEU A 386 12.28 5.55 15.10
CA LEU A 386 11.60 5.20 13.87
C LEU A 386 10.23 4.55 14.12
N ASP A 387 9.19 5.15 13.57
CA ASP A 387 7.86 4.56 13.45
C ASP A 387 7.80 3.52 12.33
N ALA A 388 8.38 3.85 11.17
CA ALA A 388 8.42 2.95 10.02
C ALA A 388 9.50 3.33 8.99
N PHE A 389 9.91 2.36 8.18
CA PHE A 389 10.38 2.59 6.83
C PHE A 389 9.17 2.64 5.90
N VAL A 390 9.14 3.60 5.00
CA VAL A 390 8.04 3.86 4.08
C VAL A 390 8.55 4.08 2.66
N TRP A 391 7.67 3.96 1.68
CA TRP A 391 7.94 4.37 0.31
C TRP A 391 7.01 5.53 -0.03
N ILE A 392 7.45 6.73 0.32
CA ILE A 392 6.70 7.95 0.04
C ILE A 392 6.73 8.23 -1.46
N LYS A 393 7.91 8.25 -2.08
CA LYS A 393 8.02 8.30 -3.54
C LYS A 393 7.83 6.90 -4.11
N PRO A 394 6.80 6.64 -4.91
CA PRO A 394 6.66 5.34 -5.57
C PRO A 394 7.87 5.10 -6.51
N PRO A 395 8.62 3.99 -6.35
CA PRO A 395 9.74 3.69 -7.25
C PRO A 395 9.30 3.66 -8.71
N GLY A 396 10.07 4.33 -9.58
CA GLY A 396 9.78 4.45 -11.00
C GLY A 396 9.03 5.72 -11.41
N GLU A 397 8.65 6.57 -10.47
CA GLU A 397 8.14 7.90 -10.80
C GLU A 397 9.28 8.92 -10.89
N SER A 398 9.34 9.66 -12.00
CA SER A 398 10.37 10.67 -12.29
C SER A 398 10.36 11.84 -11.28
N ASP A 399 11.53 12.42 -11.02
CA ASP A 399 11.68 13.67 -10.28
C ASP A 399 11.53 14.90 -11.18
N GLY A 400 11.81 14.75 -12.48
CA GLY A 400 11.70 15.83 -13.45
C GLY A 400 12.23 15.43 -14.82
N ALA A 401 11.81 16.16 -15.83
CA ALA A 401 12.18 15.91 -17.21
C ALA A 401 13.65 16.23 -17.50
N SER A 402 14.33 15.37 -18.25
CA SER A 402 15.71 15.59 -18.68
C SER A 402 15.86 16.64 -19.79
N THR A 403 14.76 17.11 -20.36
CA THR A 403 14.68 18.16 -21.38
C THR A 403 13.45 19.02 -21.13
N ASP A 404 13.36 20.18 -21.76
CA ASP A 404 12.17 21.02 -21.67
C ASP A 404 10.97 20.35 -22.37
N ILE A 405 9.93 20.01 -21.61
CA ILE A 405 8.70 19.38 -22.10
C ILE A 405 7.53 20.32 -21.80
N PRO A 406 6.87 20.87 -22.85
CA PRO A 406 5.68 21.70 -22.65
C PRO A 406 4.57 20.95 -21.91
N ASN A 407 3.96 21.60 -20.91
CA ASN A 407 2.89 21.02 -20.11
C ASN A 407 1.98 22.13 -19.54
N ASP A 408 0.81 21.75 -19.03
CA ASP A 408 -0.16 22.61 -18.37
C ASP A 408 -0.24 22.37 -16.84
N GLU A 409 0.74 21.63 -16.29
CA GLU A 409 0.77 21.22 -14.90
C GLU A 409 1.57 22.19 -14.00
N GLY A 410 2.10 23.27 -14.57
CA GLY A 410 2.96 24.22 -13.87
C GLY A 410 4.43 23.79 -13.73
N LYS A 411 4.78 22.58 -14.16
CA LYS A 411 6.13 22.02 -14.10
C LYS A 411 7.04 22.71 -15.09
N ARG A 412 8.23 23.11 -14.64
CA ARG A 412 9.24 23.78 -15.47
C ARG A 412 10.46 22.87 -15.66
N PHE A 413 11.25 23.13 -16.71
CA PHE A 413 12.52 22.44 -16.89
C PHE A 413 13.55 22.91 -15.85
N ASP A 414 14.08 21.94 -15.08
CA ASP A 414 15.18 22.18 -14.16
C ASP A 414 16.46 21.57 -14.71
N ARG A 415 17.51 22.37 -14.82
CA ARG A 415 18.80 21.91 -15.33
C ARG A 415 19.47 20.86 -14.45
N MET A 416 19.05 20.72 -13.18
CA MET A 416 19.52 19.62 -12.33
C MET A 416 19.04 18.26 -12.83
N CYS A 417 17.99 18.21 -13.68
CA CYS A 417 17.51 17.00 -14.35
C CYS A 417 18.15 16.77 -15.73
N ASP A 418 18.97 17.70 -16.24
CA ASP A 418 19.70 17.58 -17.50
C ASP A 418 21.00 16.77 -17.29
N PRO A 419 21.12 15.56 -17.84
CA PRO A 419 22.30 14.69 -17.65
C PRO A 419 23.59 15.29 -18.25
N THR A 420 23.48 16.28 -19.13
CA THR A 420 24.62 16.94 -19.78
C THR A 420 25.07 18.21 -19.09
N PHE A 421 24.33 18.64 -18.07
CA PHE A 421 24.63 19.89 -17.38
C PHE A 421 25.75 19.72 -16.34
N VAL A 422 26.79 20.55 -16.49
CA VAL A 422 27.83 20.73 -15.47
C VAL A 422 27.39 21.84 -14.52
N SER A 423 27.02 21.46 -13.30
CA SER A 423 26.46 22.40 -12.33
C SER A 423 27.52 23.04 -11.46
N PRO A 424 27.59 24.39 -11.41
CA PRO A 424 28.46 25.09 -10.45
C PRO A 424 28.11 24.77 -8.99
N LYS A 425 26.83 24.49 -8.71
CA LYS A 425 26.35 24.10 -7.36
C LYS A 425 26.85 22.73 -6.91
N LEU A 426 27.26 21.88 -7.86
CA LEU A 426 27.82 20.56 -7.60
C LEU A 426 29.36 20.57 -7.77
N GLY A 427 30.03 21.69 -7.49
CA GLY A 427 31.47 21.80 -7.67
C GLY A 427 31.94 21.63 -9.11
N ASN A 428 31.17 22.09 -10.09
CA ASN A 428 31.41 21.95 -11.52
C ASN A 428 31.45 20.47 -12.00
N GLN A 429 30.59 19.64 -11.45
CA GLN A 429 30.39 18.25 -11.89
C GLN A 429 29.09 18.13 -12.69
N LEU A 430 28.99 17.05 -13.49
CA LEU A 430 27.72 16.65 -14.10
C LEU A 430 26.68 16.37 -13.01
N THR A 431 25.40 16.63 -13.34
CA THR A 431 24.28 16.37 -12.43
C THR A 431 24.16 14.89 -12.02
N GLY A 432 24.59 13.97 -12.88
CA GLY A 432 24.39 12.53 -12.68
C GLY A 432 22.95 12.08 -12.89
N ALA A 433 22.11 12.94 -13.48
CA ALA A 433 20.71 12.61 -13.78
C ALA A 433 20.59 11.55 -14.88
N SER A 434 19.55 10.74 -14.80
CA SER A 434 19.25 9.73 -15.83
C SER A 434 18.70 10.38 -17.11
N PRO A 435 19.16 9.98 -18.31
CA PRO A 435 18.68 10.52 -19.58
C PRO A 435 17.27 9.99 -19.90
N GLY A 436 16.52 10.78 -20.69
CA GLY A 436 15.18 10.39 -21.17
C GLY A 436 14.10 10.42 -20.11
N ALA A 437 14.32 11.12 -18.99
CA ALA A 437 13.33 11.25 -17.92
C ALA A 437 12.12 12.07 -18.39
N PRO A 438 10.87 11.63 -18.09
CA PRO A 438 9.65 12.39 -18.33
C PRO A 438 9.43 13.45 -17.23
N LEU A 439 8.34 14.20 -17.33
CA LEU A 439 7.90 15.14 -16.28
C LEU A 439 7.82 14.48 -14.90
N ALA A 440 8.00 15.26 -13.84
CA ALA A 440 7.89 14.80 -12.46
C ALA A 440 6.57 14.06 -12.20
N GLY A 441 6.62 12.96 -11.46
CA GLY A 441 5.47 12.10 -11.16
C GLY A 441 5.09 11.12 -12.29
N ARG A 442 5.62 11.26 -13.49
CA ARG A 442 5.36 10.35 -14.61
C ARG A 442 6.22 9.08 -14.51
N TRP A 443 5.67 7.95 -14.98
CA TRP A 443 6.40 6.69 -14.99
C TRP A 443 7.66 6.74 -15.85
N PHE A 444 8.79 6.38 -15.26
CA PHE A 444 10.11 6.36 -15.86
C PHE A 444 10.68 4.93 -15.85
N GLU A 445 10.31 4.14 -16.85
CA GLU A 445 10.58 2.69 -16.89
C GLU A 445 12.07 2.34 -16.84
N SER A 446 12.93 3.10 -17.52
CA SER A 446 14.37 2.82 -17.49
C SER A 446 14.97 3.01 -16.10
N GLN A 447 14.54 4.04 -15.37
CA GLN A 447 14.93 4.24 -13.96
C GLN A 447 14.37 3.13 -13.08
N PHE A 448 13.10 2.74 -13.26
CA PHE A 448 12.52 1.64 -12.49
C PHE A 448 13.30 0.33 -12.68
N ASN A 449 13.68 0.02 -13.93
CA ASN A 449 14.51 -1.13 -14.25
C ASN A 449 15.86 -1.08 -13.52
N GLU A 450 16.49 0.08 -13.47
CA GLU A 450 17.75 0.29 -12.74
C GLU A 450 17.56 0.15 -11.23
N LEU A 451 16.54 0.80 -10.67
CA LEU A 451 16.19 0.70 -9.25
C LEU A 451 15.98 -0.75 -8.78
N VAL A 452 15.30 -1.57 -9.60
CA VAL A 452 15.06 -2.99 -9.29
C VAL A 452 16.38 -3.80 -9.38
N ARG A 453 17.24 -3.52 -10.36
CA ARG A 453 18.55 -4.20 -10.49
C ARG A 453 19.51 -3.86 -9.37
N ASN A 454 19.51 -2.59 -8.95
CA ASN A 454 20.40 -2.05 -7.93
C ASN A 454 19.79 -2.05 -6.54
N ALA A 455 18.69 -2.78 -6.32
CA ALA A 455 18.06 -2.84 -5.01
C ALA A 455 19.03 -3.37 -3.94
N TYR A 456 18.99 -2.74 -2.76
CA TYR A 456 19.69 -3.23 -1.58
C TYR A 456 18.85 -2.94 -0.32
N PRO A 457 18.45 -3.97 0.41
CA PRO A 457 18.68 -5.41 0.18
C PRO A 457 18.17 -5.88 -1.17
N ALA A 458 18.80 -6.89 -1.78
CA ALA A 458 18.45 -7.39 -3.10
C ALA A 458 17.02 -7.94 -3.15
N ILE A 459 16.30 -7.69 -4.26
CA ILE A 459 14.97 -8.25 -4.48
C ILE A 459 15.11 -9.72 -4.87
N GLY A 460 14.40 -10.60 -4.19
CA GLY A 460 14.46 -12.05 -4.40
C GLY A 460 15.74 -12.73 -3.89
N GLY A 461 16.68 -11.94 -3.40
CA GLY A 461 17.75 -12.41 -2.54
C GLY A 461 17.30 -12.12 -1.12
N GLY A 462 17.17 -13.12 -0.29
CA GLY A 462 17.04 -12.91 1.13
C GLY A 462 18.16 -11.98 1.60
N SER A 463 17.86 -11.14 2.59
CA SER A 463 18.89 -10.30 3.22
C SER A 463 20.13 -11.17 3.47
N SER A 464 21.28 -10.78 2.90
CA SER A 464 22.52 -11.56 3.02
C SER A 464 23.06 -11.68 4.46
N SER A 465 22.29 -11.19 5.42
CA SER A 465 22.58 -11.25 6.85
C SER A 465 21.61 -12.11 7.66
N ASP A 466 20.41 -12.43 7.15
CA ASP A 466 19.50 -13.31 7.87
C ASP A 466 19.71 -14.78 7.46
N GLN A 467 20.27 -15.54 8.40
CA GLN A 467 20.45 -17.00 8.30
C GLN A 467 19.61 -17.74 9.34
N THR A 468 18.74 -17.04 10.05
CA THR A 468 17.90 -17.61 11.11
C THR A 468 16.57 -18.01 10.51
N ALA A 469 16.24 -19.29 10.55
CA ALA A 469 14.91 -19.74 10.11
C ALA A 469 13.84 -19.37 11.13
N PRO A 470 12.61 -19.07 10.68
CA PRO A 470 11.49 -18.85 11.59
C PRO A 470 11.27 -20.00 12.57
N SER A 471 10.68 -19.68 13.72
CA SER A 471 10.25 -20.72 14.67
C SER A 471 9.25 -21.69 14.02
N VAL A 472 9.26 -22.94 14.48
CA VAL A 472 8.35 -23.96 13.96
C VAL A 472 6.89 -23.58 14.25
N PRO A 473 5.98 -23.64 13.26
CA PRO A 473 4.55 -23.42 13.49
C PRO A 473 4.01 -24.44 14.51
N THR A 474 3.28 -23.96 15.51
CA THR A 474 2.71 -24.78 16.59
C THR A 474 1.18 -24.75 16.56
N GLY A 475 0.54 -25.68 17.29
CA GLY A 475 -0.93 -25.68 17.40
C GLY A 475 -1.67 -25.93 16.10
N LEU A 476 -1.07 -26.64 15.13
CA LEU A 476 -1.74 -27.02 13.89
C LEU A 476 -2.97 -27.88 14.22
N ARG A 477 -4.13 -27.42 13.77
CA ARG A 477 -5.43 -28.03 14.04
C ARG A 477 -6.38 -27.86 12.85
N THR A 478 -7.42 -28.67 12.81
CA THR A 478 -8.55 -28.44 11.92
C THR A 478 -9.54 -27.44 12.53
N THR A 479 -10.10 -26.57 11.70
CA THR A 479 -11.25 -25.70 12.05
C THR A 479 -12.54 -26.25 11.45
N THR A 480 -12.45 -26.88 10.28
CA THR A 480 -13.58 -27.55 9.62
C THR A 480 -13.05 -28.76 8.85
N VAL A 481 -13.77 -29.87 8.93
CA VAL A 481 -13.49 -31.07 8.13
C VAL A 481 -14.72 -31.39 7.28
N GLY A 482 -14.58 -31.28 5.97
CA GLY A 482 -15.58 -31.67 4.97
C GLY A 482 -15.26 -33.03 4.33
N ASP A 483 -16.03 -33.41 3.35
CA ASP A 483 -15.83 -34.59 2.54
C ASP A 483 -14.74 -34.44 1.46
N THR A 484 -14.59 -33.24 0.90
CA THR A 484 -13.60 -32.92 -0.13
C THR A 484 -12.65 -31.77 0.25
N SER A 485 -12.73 -31.29 1.51
CA SER A 485 -11.89 -30.20 1.99
C SER A 485 -11.61 -30.29 3.49
N VAL A 486 -10.47 -29.70 3.90
CA VAL A 486 -10.08 -29.56 5.30
C VAL A 486 -9.56 -28.15 5.51
N ALA A 487 -10.19 -27.39 6.40
CA ALA A 487 -9.70 -26.09 6.83
C ALA A 487 -8.76 -26.25 8.03
N LEU A 488 -7.58 -25.66 7.91
CA LEU A 488 -6.47 -25.73 8.86
C LEU A 488 -6.22 -24.37 9.48
N ALA A 489 -5.78 -24.34 10.73
CA ALA A 489 -5.24 -23.17 11.40
C ALA A 489 -4.08 -23.57 12.32
N TRP A 490 -3.17 -22.62 12.58
CA TRP A 490 -2.01 -22.82 13.45
C TRP A 490 -1.66 -21.53 14.19
N THR A 491 -0.75 -21.61 15.14
CA THR A 491 -0.20 -20.45 15.85
C THR A 491 0.90 -19.82 15.01
N ALA A 492 0.93 -18.50 14.94
CA ALA A 492 1.94 -17.75 14.21
C ALA A 492 3.36 -18.11 14.68
N SER A 493 4.28 -18.27 13.74
CA SER A 493 5.70 -18.36 13.99
C SER A 493 6.29 -16.98 14.27
N THR A 494 7.43 -16.94 14.97
CA THR A 494 8.24 -15.74 15.17
C THR A 494 9.57 -15.90 14.44
N ASP A 495 10.16 -14.78 14.07
CA ASP A 495 11.44 -14.71 13.42
C ASP A 495 12.18 -13.42 13.82
N ASN A 496 13.49 -13.37 13.66
CA ASN A 496 14.31 -12.20 14.03
C ASN A 496 14.12 -11.01 13.08
N VAL A 497 13.71 -11.26 11.82
CA VAL A 497 13.41 -10.23 10.81
C VAL A 497 11.91 -10.20 10.50
N GLY A 498 11.29 -11.37 10.32
CA GLY A 498 9.86 -11.52 10.14
C GLY A 498 9.48 -12.72 9.29
N VAL A 499 8.28 -13.26 9.54
CA VAL A 499 7.70 -14.39 8.80
C VAL A 499 7.02 -13.87 7.55
N ALA A 500 7.46 -14.31 6.37
CA ALA A 500 6.87 -13.94 5.09
C ALA A 500 5.65 -14.78 4.71
N GLY A 501 5.52 -16.00 5.26
CA GLY A 501 4.40 -16.89 4.97
C GLY A 501 4.62 -18.32 5.42
N TYR A 502 3.71 -19.19 4.99
CA TYR A 502 3.67 -20.61 5.37
C TYR A 502 3.46 -21.48 4.16
N ASP A 503 4.17 -22.60 4.10
CA ASP A 503 3.96 -23.67 3.12
C ASP A 503 3.30 -24.87 3.82
N ILE A 504 2.19 -25.30 3.25
CA ILE A 504 1.36 -26.39 3.78
C ILE A 504 1.56 -27.63 2.94
N TYR A 505 1.91 -28.74 3.60
CA TYR A 505 2.17 -30.02 2.95
C TYR A 505 1.08 -31.02 3.29
N ARG A 506 0.70 -31.80 2.29
CA ARG A 506 -0.13 -33.00 2.40
C ARG A 506 0.78 -34.23 2.20
N GLY A 507 1.10 -34.92 3.28
CA GLY A 507 2.20 -35.88 3.28
C GLY A 507 3.53 -35.20 2.93
N THR A 508 4.14 -35.58 1.82
CA THR A 508 5.38 -34.97 1.29
C THR A 508 5.12 -33.94 0.18
N THR A 509 3.88 -33.79 -0.28
CA THR A 509 3.52 -32.92 -1.42
C THR A 509 3.06 -31.56 -0.92
N LEU A 510 3.57 -30.47 -1.50
CA LEU A 510 3.10 -29.10 -1.24
C LEU A 510 1.63 -29.00 -1.67
N ALA A 511 0.75 -28.70 -0.72
CA ALA A 511 -0.68 -28.51 -0.95
C ALA A 511 -0.99 -27.04 -1.30
N GLY A 512 -0.15 -26.11 -0.86
CA GLY A 512 -0.26 -24.68 -1.14
C GLY A 512 0.50 -23.83 -0.12
N SER A 513 0.43 -22.50 -0.30
CA SER A 513 1.06 -21.51 0.58
C SER A 513 0.01 -20.54 1.11
N SER A 514 0.27 -19.93 2.29
CA SER A 514 -0.59 -18.92 2.89
C SER A 514 0.27 -17.81 3.52
N ALA A 515 -0.14 -16.56 3.35
CA ALA A 515 0.45 -15.42 4.08
C ALA A 515 -0.11 -15.29 5.52
N THR A 516 -1.17 -16.03 5.84
CA THR A 516 -1.85 -16.02 7.15
C THR A 516 -1.68 -17.37 7.86
N THR A 517 -2.15 -17.46 9.09
CA THR A 517 -2.10 -18.66 9.92
C THR A 517 -3.26 -19.65 9.67
N SER A 518 -3.82 -19.63 8.48
CA SER A 518 -4.91 -20.51 8.06
C SER A 518 -4.78 -20.92 6.60
N PHE A 519 -5.32 -22.10 6.25
CA PHE A 519 -5.33 -22.62 4.88
C PHE A 519 -6.48 -23.62 4.71
N THR A 520 -7.10 -23.67 3.55
CA THR A 520 -8.10 -24.70 3.21
C THR A 520 -7.56 -25.61 2.11
N ALA A 521 -7.27 -26.84 2.46
CA ALA A 521 -6.95 -27.89 1.50
C ALA A 521 -8.24 -28.35 0.84
N THR A 522 -8.28 -28.33 -0.50
CA THR A 522 -9.43 -28.74 -1.33
C THR A 522 -9.06 -29.89 -2.26
N GLY A 523 -10.03 -30.46 -3.00
CA GLY A 523 -9.80 -31.55 -3.91
C GLY A 523 -9.42 -32.86 -3.21
N LEU A 524 -9.88 -33.06 -1.98
CA LEU A 524 -9.68 -34.28 -1.21
C LEU A 524 -10.75 -35.32 -1.56
N THR A 525 -10.44 -36.57 -1.28
CA THR A 525 -11.40 -37.70 -1.43
C THR A 525 -12.14 -37.89 -0.10
N ALA A 526 -13.43 -38.14 -0.16
CA ALA A 526 -14.25 -38.43 1.02
C ALA A 526 -13.79 -39.73 1.73
N SER A 527 -14.04 -39.79 3.04
CA SER A 527 -13.68 -40.93 3.92
C SER A 527 -12.22 -41.35 3.81
N THR A 528 -11.31 -40.40 3.53
CA THR A 528 -9.90 -40.68 3.26
C THR A 528 -9.03 -39.99 4.33
N ALA A 529 -8.06 -40.73 4.86
CA ALA A 529 -7.10 -40.21 5.82
C ALA A 529 -5.99 -39.42 5.12
N TYR A 530 -5.69 -38.23 5.65
CA TYR A 530 -4.63 -37.36 5.20
C TYR A 530 -3.75 -36.94 6.38
N SER A 531 -2.50 -36.60 6.09
CA SER A 531 -1.59 -35.97 7.05
C SER A 531 -1.15 -34.61 6.54
N PHE A 532 -1.18 -33.60 7.41
CA PHE A 532 -0.75 -32.24 7.09
C PHE A 532 0.39 -31.80 8.00
N THR A 533 1.33 -31.05 7.44
CA THR A 533 2.35 -30.30 8.16
C THR A 533 2.45 -28.89 7.59
N VAL A 534 2.94 -27.94 8.38
CA VAL A 534 3.15 -26.54 8.00
C VAL A 534 4.59 -26.16 8.29
N ARG A 535 5.22 -25.39 7.40
CA ARG A 535 6.52 -24.77 7.59
C ARG A 535 6.38 -23.27 7.42
N ALA A 536 7.00 -22.50 8.29
CA ALA A 536 7.10 -21.04 8.12
C ALA A 536 8.33 -20.74 7.25
N LYS A 537 8.22 -19.65 6.47
CA LYS A 537 9.36 -19.10 5.71
C LYS A 537 9.44 -17.60 5.91
N ASP A 538 10.67 -17.07 5.93
CA ASP A 538 10.96 -15.65 5.98
C ASP A 538 11.16 -15.07 4.57
N ALA A 539 11.44 -13.76 4.51
CA ALA A 539 11.75 -13.06 3.26
C ALA A 539 13.16 -13.38 2.75
N ALA A 540 14.05 -13.92 3.62
CA ALA A 540 15.40 -14.34 3.27
C ALA A 540 15.44 -15.72 2.60
N GLY A 541 14.32 -16.45 2.63
CA GLY A 541 14.21 -17.80 2.09
C GLY A 541 14.57 -18.90 3.09
N ASN A 542 14.84 -18.58 4.37
CA ASN A 542 15.01 -19.59 5.38
C ASN A 542 13.65 -20.22 5.72
N VAL A 543 13.65 -21.55 5.91
CA VAL A 543 12.42 -22.33 6.15
C VAL A 543 12.54 -23.07 7.47
N SER A 544 11.52 -22.96 8.31
CA SER A 544 11.47 -23.67 9.59
C SER A 544 11.45 -25.19 9.42
N ALA A 545 11.74 -25.93 10.49
CA ALA A 545 11.33 -27.33 10.56
C ALA A 545 9.79 -27.45 10.43
N ALA A 546 9.32 -28.62 10.03
CA ALA A 546 7.89 -28.87 9.92
C ALA A 546 7.20 -28.87 11.29
N SER A 547 5.97 -28.40 11.35
CA SER A 547 5.09 -28.55 12.52
C SER A 547 4.93 -30.03 12.89
N THR A 548 4.37 -30.30 14.05
CA THR A 548 3.82 -31.63 14.36
C THR A 548 2.81 -32.03 13.30
N THR A 549 2.84 -33.29 12.89
CA THR A 549 1.92 -33.81 11.88
C THR A 549 0.50 -33.87 12.43
N LEU A 550 -0.44 -33.29 11.70
CA LEU A 550 -1.88 -33.38 11.95
C LEU A 550 -2.47 -34.48 11.06
N ALA A 551 -2.95 -35.55 11.65
CA ALA A 551 -3.73 -36.56 10.95
C ALA A 551 -5.21 -36.19 10.98
N VAL A 552 -5.90 -36.27 9.83
CA VAL A 552 -7.33 -35.96 9.69
C VAL A 552 -7.95 -36.89 8.65
N THR A 553 -9.14 -37.39 8.93
CA THR A 553 -9.93 -38.15 7.97
C THR A 553 -11.10 -37.27 7.49
N THR A 554 -11.23 -37.10 6.18
CA THR A 554 -12.37 -36.38 5.59
C THR A 554 -13.67 -37.10 5.94
N THR A 555 -14.74 -36.34 6.08
CA THR A 555 -16.07 -36.93 6.38
C THR A 555 -16.54 -37.84 5.27
N THR A 556 -17.47 -38.72 5.58
CA THR A 556 -18.19 -39.49 4.57
C THR A 556 -18.87 -38.53 3.61
N GLY A 557 -18.63 -38.67 2.31
CA GLY A 557 -19.31 -37.85 1.31
C GLY A 557 -20.81 -37.94 1.54
N SER A 558 -21.49 -36.81 1.56
CA SER A 558 -22.95 -36.81 1.57
C SER A 558 -23.41 -37.50 0.30
N THR A 559 -23.94 -38.70 0.43
CA THR A 559 -24.53 -39.40 -0.70
C THR A 559 -25.87 -38.75 -1.04
N THR A 560 -25.82 -37.55 -1.60
CA THR A 560 -26.95 -37.03 -2.35
C THR A 560 -26.98 -37.83 -3.66
N PRO A 561 -28.05 -38.50 -3.98
CA PRO A 561 -28.12 -39.32 -5.21
C PRO A 561 -27.81 -38.44 -6.43
N PRO A 562 -27.11 -38.95 -7.48
CA PRO A 562 -26.95 -38.21 -8.71
C PRO A 562 -28.31 -37.74 -9.24
N GLY A 563 -28.49 -36.42 -9.45
CA GLY A 563 -29.73 -35.86 -9.94
C GLY A 563 -30.59 -35.10 -8.93
N ALA A 564 -30.09 -34.76 -7.73
CA ALA A 564 -30.82 -33.95 -6.75
C ALA A 564 -31.01 -32.48 -7.17
N CYS A 565 -30.54 -32.07 -8.35
CA CYS A 565 -30.75 -30.73 -8.92
C CYS A 565 -31.02 -30.79 -10.42
N ARG A 566 -31.81 -29.85 -10.90
CA ARG A 566 -32.04 -29.60 -12.33
C ARG A 566 -31.76 -28.12 -12.62
N VAL A 567 -31.05 -27.88 -13.73
CA VAL A 567 -30.76 -26.55 -14.24
C VAL A 567 -31.41 -26.36 -15.60
N ASN A 568 -32.23 -25.32 -15.72
CA ASN A 568 -32.68 -24.79 -16.99
C ASN A 568 -31.89 -23.54 -17.30
N TYR A 569 -31.14 -23.53 -18.39
CA TYR A 569 -30.33 -22.40 -18.86
C TYR A 569 -30.93 -21.84 -20.15
N SER A 570 -31.01 -20.53 -20.25
CA SER A 570 -31.32 -19.82 -21.48
C SER A 570 -30.44 -18.58 -21.64
N ALA A 571 -30.14 -18.25 -22.90
CA ALA A 571 -29.36 -17.05 -23.21
C ALA A 571 -30.07 -16.21 -24.28
N ASN A 572 -30.17 -14.89 -24.03
CA ASN A 572 -30.55 -13.89 -25.02
C ASN A 572 -29.29 -13.18 -25.48
N THR A 573 -28.89 -13.41 -26.75
CA THR A 573 -27.57 -13.01 -27.29
C THR A 573 -27.73 -11.84 -28.27
N TRP A 574 -26.80 -10.86 -28.19
CA TRP A 574 -26.62 -9.77 -29.16
C TRP A 574 -25.14 -9.70 -29.60
N ASN A 575 -24.79 -8.76 -30.48
CA ASN A 575 -23.48 -8.77 -31.20
C ASN A 575 -22.21 -8.96 -30.34
N THR A 576 -22.17 -8.45 -29.11
CA THR A 576 -20.97 -8.50 -28.26
C THR A 576 -21.23 -9.02 -26.84
N GLY A 577 -22.46 -9.45 -26.55
CA GLY A 577 -22.81 -9.92 -25.22
C GLY A 577 -24.10 -10.72 -25.18
N PHE A 578 -24.48 -11.17 -24.00
CA PHE A 578 -25.71 -11.92 -23.76
C PHE A 578 -26.16 -11.80 -22.30
N THR A 579 -27.45 -11.99 -22.09
CA THR A 579 -28.03 -12.22 -20.79
C THR A 579 -28.26 -13.73 -20.62
N GLY A 580 -27.62 -14.33 -19.61
CA GLY A 580 -27.85 -15.72 -19.19
C GLY A 580 -28.88 -15.76 -18.07
N THR A 581 -29.90 -16.60 -18.21
CA THR A 581 -30.87 -16.90 -17.14
C THR A 581 -30.74 -18.36 -16.75
N VAL A 582 -30.66 -18.59 -15.43
CA VAL A 582 -30.49 -19.92 -14.84
C VAL A 582 -31.60 -20.14 -13.83
N LYS A 583 -32.43 -21.14 -14.07
CA LYS A 583 -33.38 -21.68 -13.08
C LYS A 583 -32.82 -22.92 -12.44
N LEU A 584 -32.44 -22.83 -11.17
CA LEU A 584 -31.95 -23.94 -10.37
C LEU A 584 -33.11 -24.54 -9.56
N THR A 585 -33.42 -25.81 -9.78
CA THR A 585 -34.46 -26.53 -9.07
C THR A 585 -33.85 -27.61 -8.16
N ASN A 586 -34.24 -27.66 -6.92
CA ASN A 586 -33.92 -28.76 -6.01
C ASN A 586 -34.89 -29.94 -6.31
N THR A 587 -34.39 -30.98 -6.94
CA THR A 587 -35.15 -32.22 -7.24
C THR A 587 -34.92 -33.31 -6.18
N GLY A 588 -34.11 -33.02 -5.16
CA GLY A 588 -33.85 -33.92 -4.04
C GLY A 588 -34.95 -33.86 -2.96
N SER A 589 -34.83 -34.73 -1.97
CA SER A 589 -35.75 -34.82 -0.84
C SER A 589 -35.36 -33.97 0.37
N ALA A 590 -34.16 -33.38 0.38
CA ALA A 590 -33.65 -32.51 1.45
C ALA A 590 -33.50 -31.07 0.96
N PRO A 591 -33.60 -30.04 1.85
CA PRO A 591 -33.33 -28.64 1.50
C PRO A 591 -31.89 -28.45 1.01
N LEU A 592 -31.71 -27.70 -0.09
CA LEU A 592 -30.41 -27.36 -0.66
C LEU A 592 -29.97 -26.02 -0.05
N ALA A 593 -29.27 -26.10 1.07
CA ALA A 593 -28.75 -24.91 1.78
C ALA A 593 -27.35 -24.56 1.28
N ASN A 594 -27.01 -23.26 1.29
CA ASN A 594 -25.69 -22.75 0.91
C ASN A 594 -25.21 -23.33 -0.44
N TRP A 595 -26.11 -23.37 -1.41
CA TRP A 595 -25.83 -23.95 -2.71
C TRP A 595 -24.75 -23.14 -3.46
N ARG A 596 -23.91 -23.86 -4.19
CA ARG A 596 -22.89 -23.30 -5.07
C ARG A 596 -23.00 -23.95 -6.43
N LEU A 597 -23.54 -23.21 -7.39
CA LEU A 597 -23.65 -23.61 -8.78
C LEU A 597 -22.34 -23.33 -9.51
N VAL A 598 -21.86 -24.29 -10.28
CA VAL A 598 -20.63 -24.17 -11.09
C VAL A 598 -20.91 -24.67 -12.50
N PHE A 599 -20.40 -23.97 -13.51
CA PHE A 599 -20.40 -24.37 -14.92
C PHE A 599 -19.25 -23.68 -15.67
N ASP A 600 -18.89 -24.15 -16.85
CA ASP A 600 -17.84 -23.57 -17.67
C ASP A 600 -18.40 -22.91 -18.93
N PHE A 601 -17.85 -21.73 -19.25
CA PHE A 601 -18.03 -21.08 -20.53
C PHE A 601 -17.18 -21.75 -21.62
N ALA A 602 -17.80 -22.10 -22.74
CA ALA A 602 -17.16 -22.90 -23.79
C ALA A 602 -16.31 -22.08 -24.78
N ASN A 603 -16.54 -20.75 -24.90
CA ASN A 603 -16.01 -19.94 -25.98
C ASN A 603 -15.30 -18.65 -25.49
N GLY A 604 -14.73 -18.66 -24.30
CA GLY A 604 -14.04 -17.50 -23.75
C GLY A 604 -14.96 -16.33 -23.40
N GLN A 605 -16.22 -16.60 -23.08
CA GLN A 605 -17.17 -15.60 -22.60
C GLN A 605 -16.66 -15.00 -21.28
N THR A 606 -17.00 -13.73 -21.03
CA THR A 606 -16.56 -13.00 -19.84
C THR A 606 -17.77 -12.48 -19.08
N LEU A 607 -17.90 -12.89 -17.83
CA LEU A 607 -18.93 -12.43 -16.89
C LEU A 607 -18.76 -10.94 -16.61
N GLN A 608 -19.84 -10.17 -16.67
CA GLN A 608 -19.84 -8.73 -16.41
C GLN A 608 -20.61 -8.36 -15.14
N GLN A 609 -21.84 -8.83 -15.00
CA GLN A 609 -22.72 -8.52 -13.89
C GLN A 609 -23.72 -9.65 -13.67
N GLY A 610 -24.12 -9.92 -12.42
CA GLY A 610 -25.15 -10.88 -12.11
C GLY A 610 -26.13 -10.37 -11.06
N TRP A 611 -27.30 -11.06 -10.95
CA TRP A 611 -28.36 -10.73 -9.99
C TRP A 611 -28.90 -12.01 -9.33
N ASN A 612 -29.53 -11.83 -8.19
CA ASN A 612 -30.09 -12.89 -7.33
C ASN A 612 -29.07 -13.94 -6.84
N ALA A 613 -27.76 -13.69 -7.05
CA ALA A 613 -26.67 -14.52 -6.54
C ALA A 613 -25.38 -13.67 -6.52
N THR A 614 -24.39 -14.11 -5.77
CA THR A 614 -23.00 -13.65 -5.89
C THR A 614 -22.35 -14.45 -7.01
N TRP A 615 -21.86 -13.74 -8.03
CA TRP A 615 -21.27 -14.32 -9.22
C TRP A 615 -19.77 -14.08 -9.28
N SER A 616 -19.02 -15.05 -9.74
CA SER A 616 -17.59 -14.93 -10.01
C SER A 616 -17.17 -15.80 -11.18
N GLN A 617 -16.06 -15.43 -11.85
CA GLN A 617 -15.44 -16.22 -12.92
C GLN A 617 -13.93 -16.35 -12.69
N SER A 618 -13.39 -17.53 -12.91
CA SER A 618 -11.96 -17.80 -12.92
C SER A 618 -11.63 -18.67 -14.14
N GLY A 619 -10.89 -18.12 -15.10
CA GLY A 619 -10.72 -18.76 -16.40
C GLY A 619 -12.05 -18.99 -17.10
N THR A 620 -12.35 -20.22 -17.50
CA THR A 620 -13.65 -20.60 -18.09
C THR A 620 -14.74 -20.87 -17.05
N THR A 621 -14.37 -21.12 -15.79
CA THR A 621 -15.29 -21.56 -14.73
C THR A 621 -16.06 -20.40 -14.13
N VAL A 622 -17.38 -20.46 -14.20
CA VAL A 622 -18.33 -19.54 -13.57
C VAL A 622 -18.92 -20.16 -12.32
N THR A 623 -19.02 -19.37 -11.27
CA THR A 623 -19.61 -19.78 -9.99
C THR A 623 -20.72 -18.81 -9.60
N ALA A 624 -21.86 -19.35 -9.13
CA ALA A 624 -22.92 -18.59 -8.47
C ALA A 624 -23.23 -19.18 -7.10
N ALA A 625 -23.41 -18.33 -6.10
CA ALA A 625 -23.78 -18.70 -4.73
C ALA A 625 -24.84 -17.73 -4.20
N PRO A 626 -25.70 -18.13 -3.24
CA PRO A 626 -26.66 -17.20 -2.66
C PRO A 626 -25.95 -16.07 -1.92
N VAL A 627 -26.56 -14.89 -1.92
CA VAL A 627 -26.10 -13.80 -1.03
C VAL A 627 -26.41 -14.21 0.41
N VAL A 628 -25.46 -13.99 1.30
CA VAL A 628 -25.62 -14.36 2.73
C VAL A 628 -26.89 -13.71 3.32
N GLY A 629 -27.74 -14.53 3.93
CA GLY A 629 -29.01 -14.08 4.52
C GLY A 629 -30.13 -13.76 3.52
N SER A 630 -29.94 -14.04 2.23
CA SER A 630 -30.99 -13.81 1.22
C SER A 630 -32.11 -14.85 1.26
N TRP A 631 -33.26 -14.48 0.68
CA TRP A 631 -34.46 -15.34 0.58
C TRP A 631 -34.22 -16.67 -0.15
N ASN A 632 -33.20 -16.75 -0.98
CA ASN A 632 -32.83 -17.91 -1.79
C ASN A 632 -31.63 -18.69 -1.24
N ALA A 633 -31.17 -18.40 -0.03
CA ALA A 633 -30.02 -19.08 0.58
C ALA A 633 -30.28 -20.60 0.79
N THR A 634 -31.55 -21.00 0.84
CA THR A 634 -31.99 -22.39 0.94
C THR A 634 -33.11 -22.64 -0.05
N ILE A 635 -32.96 -23.71 -0.88
CA ILE A 635 -33.98 -24.14 -1.82
C ILE A 635 -34.65 -25.38 -1.26
N ALA A 636 -35.92 -25.27 -0.89
CA ALA A 636 -36.70 -26.42 -0.38
C ALA A 636 -36.84 -27.53 -1.46
N PRO A 637 -37.09 -28.78 -1.07
CA PRO A 637 -37.41 -29.86 -2.02
C PRO A 637 -38.55 -29.48 -2.98
N GLY A 638 -38.33 -29.65 -4.28
CA GLY A 638 -39.26 -29.28 -5.34
C GLY A 638 -39.30 -27.80 -5.70
N ALA A 639 -38.69 -26.92 -4.90
CA ALA A 639 -38.62 -25.47 -5.17
C ALA A 639 -37.51 -25.10 -6.16
N SER A 640 -37.61 -23.91 -6.73
CA SER A 640 -36.61 -23.35 -7.65
C SER A 640 -36.24 -21.94 -7.28
N VAL A 641 -35.05 -21.53 -7.71
CA VAL A 641 -34.62 -20.14 -7.71
C VAL A 641 -34.21 -19.71 -9.12
N ASP A 642 -34.56 -18.48 -9.48
CA ASP A 642 -34.17 -17.87 -10.75
C ASP A 642 -33.06 -16.85 -10.49
N ILE A 643 -31.90 -17.08 -11.11
CA ILE A 643 -30.72 -16.25 -11.04
C ILE A 643 -30.27 -15.89 -12.46
N GLY A 644 -29.49 -14.85 -12.63
CA GLY A 644 -29.06 -14.47 -13.96
C GLY A 644 -27.82 -13.60 -13.97
N PHE A 645 -27.28 -13.40 -15.17
CA PHE A 645 -26.08 -12.60 -15.37
C PHE A 645 -26.00 -12.03 -16.78
N ASN A 646 -25.25 -10.96 -16.96
CA ASN A 646 -24.79 -10.45 -18.23
C ASN A 646 -23.33 -10.85 -18.45
N ALA A 647 -23.00 -11.23 -19.68
CA ALA A 647 -21.64 -11.56 -20.07
C ALA A 647 -21.33 -11.09 -21.50
N ALA A 648 -20.05 -10.89 -21.78
CA ALA A 648 -19.56 -10.58 -23.12
C ALA A 648 -19.10 -11.84 -23.86
N HIS A 649 -19.10 -11.81 -25.20
CA HIS A 649 -18.48 -12.79 -26.07
C HIS A 649 -17.85 -12.13 -27.30
N THR A 650 -16.89 -12.81 -27.93
CA THR A 650 -16.15 -12.33 -29.10
C THR A 650 -16.55 -13.05 -30.40
N GLY A 651 -17.78 -13.54 -30.49
CA GLY A 651 -18.30 -14.28 -31.65
C GLY A 651 -19.26 -15.40 -31.25
N THR A 652 -18.78 -16.62 -31.16
CA THR A 652 -19.61 -17.77 -30.77
C THR A 652 -20.02 -17.70 -29.30
N ASN A 653 -21.30 -17.96 -29.00
CA ASN A 653 -21.84 -18.02 -27.64
C ASN A 653 -22.61 -19.36 -27.44
N ASN A 654 -21.89 -20.46 -27.27
CA ASN A 654 -22.51 -21.74 -26.97
C ASN A 654 -22.94 -21.81 -25.51
N ALA A 655 -24.08 -22.43 -25.26
CA ALA A 655 -24.56 -22.69 -23.91
C ALA A 655 -23.61 -23.64 -23.15
N PRO A 656 -23.47 -23.50 -21.84
CA PRO A 656 -22.78 -24.49 -20.99
C PRO A 656 -23.44 -25.89 -21.15
N THR A 657 -22.61 -26.91 -21.22
CA THR A 657 -23.08 -28.30 -21.44
C THR A 657 -23.15 -29.12 -20.16
N ALA A 658 -22.65 -28.61 -19.04
CA ALA A 658 -22.68 -29.25 -17.74
C ALA A 658 -22.86 -28.23 -16.62
N PHE A 659 -23.62 -28.60 -15.61
CA PHE A 659 -23.83 -27.82 -14.39
C PHE A 659 -23.66 -28.70 -13.17
N ALA A 660 -23.02 -28.19 -12.13
CA ALA A 660 -22.89 -28.87 -10.86
C ALA A 660 -23.31 -27.95 -9.70
N VAL A 661 -23.98 -28.52 -8.71
CA VAL A 661 -24.31 -27.84 -7.45
C VAL A 661 -23.67 -28.58 -6.30
N ASN A 662 -22.87 -27.85 -5.50
CA ASN A 662 -22.10 -28.41 -4.37
C ASN A 662 -21.25 -29.62 -4.80
N GLY A 663 -20.68 -29.57 -6.02
CA GLY A 663 -19.87 -30.65 -6.59
C GLY A 663 -20.65 -31.84 -7.19
N GLN A 664 -21.99 -31.82 -7.16
CA GLN A 664 -22.84 -32.85 -7.72
C GLN A 664 -23.42 -32.39 -9.07
N SER A 665 -23.35 -33.25 -10.09
CA SER A 665 -23.90 -32.95 -11.41
C SER A 665 -25.41 -32.79 -11.37
N CYS A 666 -25.94 -31.74 -12.00
CA CYS A 666 -27.34 -31.49 -12.18
C CYS A 666 -27.85 -32.04 -13.53
N SER A 667 -29.09 -32.48 -13.59
CA SER A 667 -29.77 -32.69 -14.88
C SER A 667 -30.02 -31.36 -15.58
N ILE A 668 -29.90 -31.33 -16.91
CA ILE A 668 -30.24 -30.17 -17.74
C ILE A 668 -31.70 -30.35 -18.16
N GLY A 669 -32.51 -29.28 -18.00
CA GLY A 669 -33.95 -29.29 -18.31
C GLY A 669 -34.32 -28.44 -19.48
#